data_23894f5650b2e8f911caf3230752bc97
#
_entry.id   23894f5650b2e8f911caf3230752bc97
#
_cell.length_a   1.000
_cell.length_b   1.000
_cell.length_c   1.000
_cell.angle_alpha   90.00
_cell.angle_beta   90.00
_cell.angle_gamma   90.00
#
_symmetry.space_group_name_H-M   'P 1'
#
loop_
_entity.id
_entity.type
_entity.pdbx_description
1 polymer ?
#
loop_
_entity_poly.entity_id
_entity_poly.type
_entity_poly.pdbx_seq_one_letter_code
_entity_poly.pdbx_strand_id
1 'polypeptide(L)'
;MNTEKQPINIIDIEYNQTGDSVRTNDMGMREMQQRVYEQRNSQHLLVKAPPASGKSRALMFVGLDKLFNQGRRKIIVSVPERSIGASFETTDLKSHGFFTDWEVGDKNNLCILGTEKSKVDAFVAFMGNNDPILICTHATLRFAFEALSPDTFNGCVLAIDEFHHVSSDVGSSRLGSLLRDVMKGSDVHIVAMTGSYFRGDAVPILLPEDEAKFTPVTFNYYDQLNGYEHLKSLGIGYHFYQGRYTSAINEILDADKKTIIHIPNVNSGESTKDKIEEVGQILDTIGEVVDQDDQTGIIHVRRHEDSEIIKVADLVDDTDQIKRARTLTYLSQTAKKDIDAVDLIIALGMAKEGFDWPFCEHALTVGYRASLTEIIQIIGRCTRDSSNKTHAQFTNLIAEPEATTDEVKLSVNNMLKAITGSLLMEQVLAPNFKFKAKNVGDPTPPKGVISIRGFKEPSTDRVKQIIGTDLNDLKANILQDETVIKASAGNLDPEVTNKVLIPKIIRERYPDLNEEQVEELRQQIVVDSVIKNGETKDVGDRRFIKMADKFVNIDEINIDLIDSVNPFQKAFEILSKSVTTQVLRVIQEAIAATRIDVTEEEAELLWPKINLFYELHGRKPDINSRNEQEKRMAEVLAYLQRKKREDMSQETGNV
;
A
#
# COMPACT_ATOMS: atom_id res chain seq x y z
N MET A 1 -4.09 23.10 32.54
CA MET A 1 -3.01 22.57 31.73
C MET A 1 -3.63 21.48 30.85
N ASN A 2 -4.06 21.85 29.66
CA ASN A 2 -4.47 20.87 28.66
C ASN A 2 -3.19 20.18 28.18
N THR A 3 -2.99 18.96 28.56
CA THR A 3 -2.05 18.10 27.87
C THR A 3 -2.68 17.79 26.54
N GLU A 4 -2.29 18.53 25.49
CA GLU A 4 -2.56 18.18 24.11
C GLU A 4 -2.22 16.70 23.94
N LYS A 5 -3.22 15.88 23.69
CA LYS A 5 -3.00 14.49 23.31
C LYS A 5 -2.47 14.49 21.87
N GLN A 6 -1.18 14.66 21.72
CA GLN A 6 -0.55 14.50 20.41
C GLN A 6 -0.73 13.05 19.93
N PRO A 7 -0.93 12.83 18.63
CA PRO A 7 -1.00 11.47 18.08
C PRO A 7 0.27 10.73 18.46
N ILE A 8 0.11 9.47 18.87
CA ILE A 8 1.25 8.61 19.18
C ILE A 8 1.85 8.17 17.84
N ASN A 9 2.98 8.78 17.46
CA ASN A 9 3.71 8.33 16.29
C ASN A 9 4.31 6.94 16.54
N ILE A 10 3.99 6.03 15.64
CA ILE A 10 4.54 4.69 15.59
C ILE A 10 5.78 4.66 14.74
N ILE A 11 5.79 5.51 13.72
CA ILE A 11 6.85 5.64 12.75
C ILE A 11 7.24 7.11 12.67
N ASP A 12 8.52 7.38 12.88
CA ASP A 12 9.17 8.64 12.58
C ASP A 12 10.38 8.31 11.70
N ILE A 13 10.34 8.74 10.44
CA ILE A 13 11.40 8.50 9.48
C ILE A 13 12.02 9.82 9.05
N GLU A 14 13.35 9.88 9.07
CA GLU A 14 14.13 10.99 8.55
C GLU A 14 14.76 10.64 7.20
N TYR A 15 14.86 11.63 6.32
CA TYR A 15 15.39 11.53 4.96
C TYR A 15 16.58 12.47 4.77
N ASN A 16 17.49 12.10 3.85
CA ASN A 16 18.74 12.85 3.64
C ASN A 16 18.57 14.08 2.72
N GLN A 17 17.42 14.27 2.08
CA GLN A 17 17.15 15.40 1.18
C GLN A 17 18.21 15.55 0.09
N THR A 18 18.48 14.46 -0.67
CA THR A 18 19.54 14.47 -1.69
C THR A 18 19.20 15.30 -2.93
N GLY A 19 17.92 15.65 -3.15
CA GLY A 19 17.44 16.37 -4.33
C GLY A 19 17.34 15.48 -5.59
N ASP A 20 17.74 14.21 -5.54
CA ASP A 20 17.88 13.37 -6.73
C ASP A 20 16.54 13.01 -7.39
N SER A 21 15.47 12.83 -6.60
CA SER A 21 14.14 12.48 -7.14
C SER A 21 13.39 13.67 -7.78
N VAL A 22 13.83 14.90 -7.55
CA VAL A 22 13.24 16.11 -8.16
C VAL A 22 14.10 16.67 -9.29
N ARG A 23 15.41 16.39 -9.30
CA ARG A 23 16.34 16.82 -10.35
C ARG A 23 16.01 16.15 -11.67
N THR A 24 16.11 16.91 -12.76
CA THR A 24 15.90 16.42 -14.13
C THR A 24 17.22 16.32 -14.89
N ASN A 25 17.32 15.35 -15.81
CA ASN A 25 18.40 15.24 -16.79
C ASN A 25 18.19 16.21 -17.98
N ASP A 26 19.07 16.18 -18.97
CA ASP A 26 19.02 17.02 -20.16
C ASP A 26 17.76 16.82 -21.02
N MET A 27 17.05 15.72 -20.87
CA MET A 27 15.77 15.43 -21.54
C MET A 27 14.55 15.81 -20.68
N GLY A 28 14.76 16.47 -19.55
CA GLY A 28 13.69 16.85 -18.63
C GLY A 28 13.10 15.69 -17.82
N MET A 29 13.79 14.56 -17.73
CA MET A 29 13.35 13.37 -17.01
C MET A 29 13.94 13.33 -15.61
N ARG A 30 13.09 13.09 -14.60
CA ARG A 30 13.52 12.71 -13.26
C ARG A 30 14.07 11.28 -13.25
N GLU A 31 14.77 10.89 -12.21
CA GLU A 31 15.39 9.56 -12.09
C GLU A 31 14.42 8.40 -12.39
N MET A 32 13.23 8.39 -11.79
CA MET A 32 12.23 7.36 -12.06
C MET A 32 11.83 7.32 -13.54
N GLN A 33 11.60 8.49 -14.14
CA GLN A 33 11.21 8.61 -15.54
C GLN A 33 12.33 8.13 -16.48
N GLN A 34 13.57 8.42 -16.16
CA GLN A 34 14.73 7.94 -16.91
C GLN A 34 14.83 6.42 -16.84
N ARG A 35 14.70 5.81 -15.66
CA ARG A 35 14.70 4.33 -15.50
C ARG A 35 13.63 3.66 -16.37
N VAL A 36 12.43 4.24 -16.43
CA VAL A 36 11.34 3.75 -17.29
C VAL A 36 11.68 3.94 -18.77
N TYR A 37 12.22 5.10 -19.15
CA TYR A 37 12.59 5.40 -20.53
C TYR A 37 13.73 4.51 -21.05
N GLU A 38 14.66 4.10 -20.22
CA GLU A 38 15.71 3.13 -20.55
C GLU A 38 15.14 1.78 -20.99
N GLN A 39 13.97 1.40 -20.50
CA GLN A 39 13.25 0.17 -20.87
C GLN A 39 12.22 0.37 -22.01
N ARG A 40 12.21 1.52 -22.69
CA ARG A 40 11.24 1.89 -23.73
C ARG A 40 11.10 0.92 -24.90
N ASN A 41 12.11 0.10 -25.15
CA ASN A 41 12.11 -0.90 -26.22
C ASN A 41 11.30 -2.17 -25.88
N SER A 42 10.98 -2.40 -24.61
CA SER A 42 10.19 -3.55 -24.18
C SER A 42 8.78 -3.46 -24.77
N GLN A 43 8.26 -4.59 -25.27
CA GLN A 43 6.88 -4.67 -25.77
C GLN A 43 5.87 -4.40 -24.64
N HIS A 44 6.08 -5.00 -23.49
CA HIS A 44 5.26 -4.81 -22.31
C HIS A 44 6.11 -4.29 -21.15
N LEU A 45 5.71 -3.15 -20.57
CA LEU A 45 6.33 -2.53 -19.40
C LEU A 45 5.36 -2.50 -18.24
N LEU A 46 5.82 -2.88 -17.05
CA LEU A 46 5.09 -2.71 -15.80
C LEU A 46 5.87 -1.76 -14.88
N VAL A 47 5.33 -0.55 -14.69
CA VAL A 47 5.94 0.49 -13.87
C VAL A 47 5.26 0.50 -12.49
N LYS A 48 6.01 0.15 -11.45
CA LYS A 48 5.61 0.25 -10.05
C LYS A 48 6.37 1.42 -9.42
N ALA A 49 5.67 2.52 -9.15
CA ALA A 49 6.28 3.72 -8.58
C ALA A 49 5.30 4.46 -7.67
N PRO A 50 5.77 5.13 -6.60
CA PRO A 50 4.91 5.83 -5.64
C PRO A 50 4.01 6.88 -6.30
N PRO A 51 2.93 7.32 -5.63
CA PRO A 51 2.23 8.54 -6.02
C PRO A 51 3.20 9.73 -6.13
N ALA A 52 2.90 10.66 -7.00
CA ALA A 52 3.72 11.85 -7.27
C ALA A 52 5.13 11.62 -7.85
N SER A 53 5.53 10.40 -8.16
CA SER A 53 6.82 10.09 -8.80
C SER A 53 6.93 10.59 -10.26
N GLY A 54 5.82 11.04 -10.86
CA GLY A 54 5.77 11.51 -12.25
C GLY A 54 5.51 10.40 -13.27
N LYS A 55 4.77 9.35 -12.90
CA LYS A 55 4.39 8.22 -13.77
C LYS A 55 3.75 8.64 -15.09
N SER A 56 2.78 9.57 -15.04
CA SER A 56 2.09 10.04 -16.24
C SER A 56 3.07 10.63 -17.27
N ARG A 57 4.05 11.43 -16.81
CA ARG A 57 5.07 11.98 -17.69
C ARG A 57 6.04 10.92 -18.21
N ALA A 58 6.38 9.90 -17.39
CA ALA A 58 7.18 8.76 -17.86
C ALA A 58 6.50 8.01 -19.01
N LEU A 59 5.18 7.84 -18.91
CA LEU A 59 4.37 7.24 -19.97
C LEU A 59 4.40 8.10 -21.25
N MET A 60 4.29 9.43 -21.13
CA MET A 60 4.37 10.33 -22.29
C MET A 60 5.71 10.16 -23.02
N PHE A 61 6.83 10.15 -22.30
CA PHE A 61 8.16 9.95 -22.89
C PHE A 61 8.26 8.61 -23.63
N VAL A 62 7.83 7.52 -23.01
CA VAL A 62 7.87 6.17 -23.63
C VAL A 62 6.90 6.09 -24.80
N GLY A 63 5.68 6.60 -24.63
CA GLY A 63 4.65 6.60 -25.68
C GLY A 63 5.11 7.34 -26.95
N LEU A 64 5.66 8.54 -26.78
CA LEU A 64 6.19 9.33 -27.89
C LEU A 64 7.36 8.65 -28.59
N ASP A 65 8.28 8.04 -27.83
CA ASP A 65 9.38 7.28 -28.45
C ASP A 65 8.84 6.09 -29.27
N LYS A 66 7.87 5.36 -28.73
CA LYS A 66 7.22 4.25 -29.45
C LYS A 66 6.52 4.72 -30.72
N LEU A 67 5.87 5.89 -30.68
CA LEU A 67 5.17 6.47 -31.82
C LEU A 67 6.16 6.93 -32.92
N PHE A 68 7.18 7.70 -32.56
CA PHE A 68 8.06 8.35 -33.52
C PHE A 68 9.26 7.51 -33.94
N ASN A 69 9.80 6.69 -33.03
CA ASN A 69 11.05 5.96 -33.24
C ASN A 69 10.88 4.45 -33.40
N GLN A 70 9.72 3.88 -32.97
CA GLN A 70 9.50 2.43 -33.00
C GLN A 70 8.33 2.02 -33.95
N GLY A 71 7.84 2.95 -34.79
CA GLY A 71 6.82 2.67 -35.81
C GLY A 71 5.43 2.31 -35.26
N ARG A 72 5.13 2.67 -34.02
CA ARG A 72 3.77 2.54 -33.50
C ARG A 72 2.90 3.63 -34.09
N ARG A 73 1.62 3.34 -34.33
CA ARG A 73 0.70 4.25 -35.03
C ARG A 73 -0.20 5.05 -34.11
N LYS A 74 -0.53 4.53 -32.93
CA LYS A 74 -1.46 5.13 -31.98
C LYS A 74 -1.05 4.86 -30.54
N ILE A 75 -1.35 5.82 -29.67
CA ILE A 75 -1.25 5.69 -28.22
C ILE A 75 -2.66 5.85 -27.65
N ILE A 76 -3.08 4.87 -26.85
CA ILE A 76 -4.36 4.87 -26.15
C ILE A 76 -4.08 4.87 -24.67
N VAL A 77 -4.35 6.00 -24.00
CA VAL A 77 -4.22 6.13 -22.55
C VAL A 77 -5.54 5.78 -21.90
N SER A 78 -5.50 4.85 -20.96
CA SER A 78 -6.66 4.43 -20.19
C SER A 78 -6.46 4.74 -18.70
N VAL A 79 -7.42 5.46 -18.11
CA VAL A 79 -7.39 5.88 -16.70
C VAL A 79 -8.61 5.34 -15.95
N PRO A 80 -8.54 5.10 -14.62
CA PRO A 80 -9.67 4.57 -13.87
C PRO A 80 -10.86 5.52 -13.85
N GLU A 81 -10.62 6.82 -13.69
CA GLU A 81 -11.65 7.85 -13.60
C GLU A 81 -11.37 9.05 -14.53
N ARG A 82 -12.43 9.80 -14.88
CA ARG A 82 -12.33 10.96 -15.79
C ARG A 82 -11.40 12.05 -15.26
N SER A 83 -11.40 12.30 -13.96
CA SER A 83 -10.59 13.32 -13.31
C SER A 83 -9.08 13.11 -13.51
N ILE A 84 -8.63 11.85 -13.63
CA ILE A 84 -7.23 11.50 -13.85
C ILE A 84 -6.81 11.82 -15.30
N GLY A 85 -7.75 11.85 -16.23
CA GLY A 85 -7.48 12.20 -17.62
C GLY A 85 -6.76 13.54 -17.81
N ALA A 86 -6.98 14.50 -16.90
CA ALA A 86 -6.28 15.78 -16.88
C ALA A 86 -4.74 15.64 -16.73
N SER A 87 -4.26 14.56 -16.13
CA SER A 87 -2.81 14.30 -16.02
C SER A 87 -2.14 13.96 -17.34
N PHE A 88 -2.92 13.71 -18.39
CA PHE A 88 -2.47 13.34 -19.74
C PHE A 88 -2.86 14.36 -20.82
N GLU A 89 -3.32 15.53 -20.45
CA GLU A 89 -3.57 16.64 -21.37
C GLU A 89 -2.29 17.10 -22.06
N THR A 90 -2.45 17.90 -23.12
CA THR A 90 -1.33 18.49 -23.87
C THR A 90 -0.27 19.06 -22.94
N THR A 91 0.96 18.60 -23.10
CA THR A 91 2.08 18.90 -22.19
C THR A 91 3.30 19.29 -22.99
N ASP A 92 3.88 20.45 -22.67
CA ASP A 92 5.14 20.91 -23.20
C ASP A 92 6.30 20.07 -22.61
N LEU A 93 6.96 19.31 -23.44
CA LEU A 93 8.14 18.51 -23.10
C LEU A 93 9.40 19.05 -23.80
N LYS A 94 9.23 19.74 -24.92
CA LYS A 94 10.35 20.30 -25.70
C LYS A 94 11.11 21.37 -24.95
N SER A 95 10.39 22.26 -24.26
CA SER A 95 11.03 23.30 -23.43
C SER A 95 11.92 22.73 -22.32
N HIS A 96 11.69 21.46 -21.97
CA HIS A 96 12.46 20.71 -20.97
C HIS A 96 13.54 19.78 -21.57
N GLY A 97 13.75 19.83 -22.91
CA GLY A 97 14.83 19.10 -23.59
C GLY A 97 14.40 17.80 -24.27
N PHE A 98 13.12 17.42 -24.26
CA PHE A 98 12.66 16.26 -25.01
C PHE A 98 12.51 16.59 -26.50
N PHE A 99 12.53 15.59 -27.37
CA PHE A 99 12.53 15.80 -28.82
C PHE A 99 11.19 16.27 -29.39
N THR A 100 10.07 16.06 -28.68
CA THR A 100 8.72 16.45 -29.13
C THR A 100 7.77 16.69 -27.94
N ASP A 101 6.66 17.39 -28.18
CA ASP A 101 5.60 17.63 -27.20
C ASP A 101 4.59 16.50 -27.19
N TRP A 102 3.86 16.38 -26.07
CA TRP A 102 2.70 15.52 -25.95
C TRP A 102 1.45 16.33 -26.32
N GLU A 103 0.89 16.08 -27.51
CA GLU A 103 -0.24 16.83 -28.04
C GLU A 103 -1.46 15.95 -28.18
N VAL A 104 -2.55 16.33 -27.49
CA VAL A 104 -3.84 15.63 -27.52
C VAL A 104 -4.92 16.56 -28.07
N GLY A 105 -5.56 16.17 -29.14
CA GLY A 105 -6.70 16.92 -29.68
C GLY A 105 -7.93 16.80 -28.75
N ASP A 106 -8.67 17.90 -28.55
CA ASP A 106 -9.83 17.97 -27.64
C ASP A 106 -10.85 16.85 -27.88
N LYS A 107 -11.13 16.51 -29.15
CA LYS A 107 -12.04 15.40 -29.52
C LYS A 107 -11.55 14.01 -29.13
N ASN A 108 -10.26 13.87 -28.85
CA ASN A 108 -9.61 12.62 -28.49
C ASN A 108 -9.40 12.49 -26.96
N ASN A 109 -9.79 13.50 -26.18
CA ASN A 109 -9.88 13.39 -24.73
C ASN A 109 -11.32 13.01 -24.33
N LEU A 110 -11.60 11.72 -24.25
CA LEU A 110 -12.92 11.20 -23.90
C LEU A 110 -13.26 11.33 -22.40
N CYS A 111 -12.34 11.86 -21.59
CA CYS A 111 -12.57 12.13 -20.18
C CYS A 111 -13.28 13.47 -19.92
N ILE A 112 -13.30 14.38 -20.90
CA ILE A 112 -13.97 15.70 -20.77
C ILE A 112 -15.48 15.52 -20.77
N LEU A 113 -16.19 16.36 -19.96
CA LEU A 113 -17.65 16.42 -19.90
C LEU A 113 -18.22 17.13 -21.14
N GLY A 114 -19.35 16.68 -21.66
CA GLY A 114 -20.14 17.45 -22.64
C GLY A 114 -20.19 16.90 -24.07
N THR A 115 -19.71 15.71 -24.34
CA THR A 115 -19.94 15.07 -25.65
C THR A 115 -21.21 14.21 -25.61
N GLU A 116 -22.23 14.56 -26.42
CA GLU A 116 -23.50 13.82 -26.55
C GLU A 116 -23.34 12.46 -27.23
N LYS A 117 -22.20 12.19 -27.88
CA LYS A 117 -21.94 10.91 -28.58
C LYS A 117 -21.47 9.83 -27.62
N SER A 118 -21.81 8.58 -27.92
CA SER A 118 -21.26 7.41 -27.26
C SER A 118 -19.72 7.48 -27.22
N LYS A 119 -19.13 7.36 -26.03
CA LYS A 119 -17.65 7.36 -25.87
C LYS A 119 -17.01 6.18 -26.61
N VAL A 120 -17.73 5.07 -26.74
CA VAL A 120 -17.27 3.89 -27.49
C VAL A 120 -17.26 4.19 -28.98
N ASP A 121 -18.30 4.86 -29.53
CA ASP A 121 -18.32 5.24 -30.95
C ASP A 121 -17.18 6.23 -31.27
N ALA A 122 -16.89 7.16 -30.38
CA ALA A 122 -15.75 8.07 -30.51
C ALA A 122 -14.42 7.32 -30.51
N PHE A 123 -14.27 6.30 -29.65
CA PHE A 123 -13.10 5.42 -29.63
C PHE A 123 -12.96 4.64 -30.96
N VAL A 124 -14.04 4.03 -31.45
CA VAL A 124 -14.05 3.31 -32.74
C VAL A 124 -13.67 4.25 -33.89
N ALA A 125 -14.23 5.47 -33.93
CA ALA A 125 -13.89 6.47 -34.92
C ALA A 125 -12.40 6.88 -34.85
N PHE A 126 -11.82 7.01 -33.64
CA PHE A 126 -10.39 7.25 -33.44
C PHE A 126 -9.55 6.13 -34.04
N MET A 127 -9.92 4.87 -33.86
CA MET A 127 -9.15 3.75 -34.41
C MET A 127 -9.05 3.80 -35.95
N GLY A 128 -10.03 4.40 -36.63
CA GLY A 128 -10.06 4.57 -38.08
C GLY A 128 -9.44 5.87 -38.62
N ASN A 129 -9.09 6.84 -37.77
CA ASN A 129 -8.54 8.14 -38.19
C ASN A 129 -7.01 8.17 -38.10
N ASN A 130 -6.37 9.33 -38.37
CA ASN A 130 -4.91 9.52 -38.33
C ASN A 130 -4.43 10.17 -37.03
N ASP A 131 -5.29 10.48 -36.09
CA ASP A 131 -4.87 11.10 -34.82
C ASP A 131 -4.04 10.11 -33.99
N PRO A 132 -2.93 10.54 -33.38
CA PRO A 132 -1.99 9.61 -32.75
C PRO A 132 -2.32 9.25 -31.30
N ILE A 133 -3.05 10.11 -30.55
CA ILE A 133 -3.21 9.96 -29.11
C ILE A 133 -4.70 10.06 -28.74
N LEU A 134 -5.16 9.12 -27.90
CA LEU A 134 -6.50 9.10 -27.29
C LEU A 134 -6.38 8.93 -25.78
N ILE A 135 -7.23 9.63 -25.02
CA ILE A 135 -7.40 9.45 -23.58
C ILE A 135 -8.83 8.96 -23.32
N CYS A 136 -8.97 7.88 -22.56
CA CYS A 136 -10.28 7.32 -22.20
C CYS A 136 -10.27 6.72 -20.79
N THR A 137 -11.44 6.34 -20.28
CA THR A 137 -11.54 5.60 -19.01
C THR A 137 -11.39 4.08 -19.23
N HIS A 138 -11.06 3.33 -18.17
CA HIS A 138 -11.05 1.85 -18.18
C HIS A 138 -12.39 1.26 -18.65
N ALA A 139 -13.49 1.89 -18.24
CA ALA A 139 -14.82 1.48 -18.69
C ALA A 139 -14.99 1.65 -20.21
N THR A 140 -14.53 2.77 -20.77
CA THR A 140 -14.59 3.01 -22.24
C THR A 140 -13.70 2.02 -22.98
N LEU A 141 -12.47 1.77 -22.49
CA LEU A 141 -11.55 0.79 -23.09
C LEU A 141 -12.15 -0.63 -23.08
N ARG A 142 -12.77 -1.03 -21.98
CA ARG A 142 -13.43 -2.33 -21.87
C ARG A 142 -14.50 -2.51 -22.94
N PHE A 143 -15.41 -1.56 -23.09
CA PHE A 143 -16.46 -1.62 -24.11
C PHE A 143 -15.89 -1.55 -25.53
N ALA A 144 -14.79 -0.82 -25.75
CA ALA A 144 -14.10 -0.81 -27.02
C ALA A 144 -13.48 -2.18 -27.37
N PHE A 145 -12.91 -2.89 -26.40
CA PHE A 145 -12.43 -4.27 -26.59
C PHE A 145 -13.56 -5.26 -26.91
N GLU A 146 -14.76 -5.05 -26.38
CA GLU A 146 -15.94 -5.85 -26.72
C GLU A 146 -16.47 -5.56 -28.14
N ALA A 147 -16.27 -4.33 -28.65
CA ALA A 147 -16.75 -3.86 -29.94
C ALA A 147 -15.76 -4.09 -31.09
N LEU A 148 -14.48 -4.24 -30.81
CA LEU A 148 -13.39 -4.34 -31.78
C LEU A 148 -12.68 -5.69 -31.70
N SER A 149 -12.24 -6.20 -32.85
CA SER A 149 -11.39 -7.39 -32.84
C SER A 149 -9.98 -7.10 -32.34
N PRO A 150 -9.28 -8.06 -31.69
CA PRO A 150 -7.93 -7.87 -31.15
C PRO A 150 -6.91 -7.34 -32.17
N ASP A 151 -6.97 -7.77 -33.43
CA ASP A 151 -6.08 -7.35 -34.51
C ASP A 151 -6.20 -5.85 -34.86
N THR A 152 -7.32 -5.20 -34.51
CA THR A 152 -7.49 -3.74 -34.64
C THR A 152 -6.43 -2.97 -33.85
N PHE A 153 -5.89 -3.56 -32.79
CA PHE A 153 -4.87 -2.95 -31.93
C PHE A 153 -3.42 -3.18 -32.41
N ASN A 154 -3.24 -3.79 -33.58
CA ASN A 154 -1.94 -3.89 -34.21
C ASN A 154 -1.29 -2.51 -34.41
N GLY A 155 -0.03 -2.39 -34.06
CA GLY A 155 0.71 -1.13 -34.09
C GLY A 155 0.30 -0.10 -33.02
N CYS A 156 -0.56 -0.45 -32.07
CA CYS A 156 -0.96 0.44 -30.99
C CYS A 156 -0.07 0.30 -29.74
N VAL A 157 -0.05 1.36 -28.95
CA VAL A 157 0.46 1.39 -27.58
C VAL A 157 -0.73 1.56 -26.64
N LEU A 158 -0.97 0.62 -25.76
CA LEU A 158 -1.93 0.73 -24.66
C LEU A 158 -1.20 1.18 -23.41
N ALA A 159 -1.53 2.35 -22.94
CA ALA A 159 -0.97 2.96 -21.74
C ALA A 159 -2.05 2.90 -20.64
N ILE A 160 -1.88 2.04 -19.65
CA ILE A 160 -2.90 1.76 -18.64
C ILE A 160 -2.41 2.31 -17.30
N ASP A 161 -3.04 3.39 -16.84
CA ASP A 161 -2.75 3.99 -15.53
C ASP A 161 -3.54 3.28 -14.43
N GLU A 162 -3.01 3.29 -13.22
CA GLU A 162 -3.55 2.57 -12.05
C GLU A 162 -3.98 1.14 -12.39
N PHE A 163 -3.04 0.41 -12.97
CA PHE A 163 -3.24 -0.94 -13.52
C PHE A 163 -3.83 -1.94 -12.51
N HIS A 164 -3.67 -1.68 -11.21
CA HIS A 164 -4.28 -2.50 -10.16
C HIS A 164 -5.82 -2.49 -10.16
N HIS A 165 -6.48 -1.55 -10.83
CA HIS A 165 -7.92 -1.57 -11.06
C HIS A 165 -8.36 -2.51 -12.20
N VAL A 166 -7.40 -3.09 -12.93
CA VAL A 166 -7.65 -4.06 -14.02
C VAL A 166 -7.53 -5.46 -13.43
N SER A 167 -8.63 -6.03 -12.92
CA SER A 167 -8.63 -7.38 -12.34
C SER A 167 -8.83 -8.47 -13.40
N SER A 168 -8.16 -9.61 -13.21
CA SER A 168 -8.37 -10.82 -14.04
C SER A 168 -9.59 -11.65 -13.63
N ASP A 169 -10.25 -11.29 -12.53
CA ASP A 169 -11.38 -12.05 -12.01
C ASP A 169 -12.65 -11.89 -12.85
N VAL A 170 -13.30 -13.00 -13.15
CA VAL A 170 -14.47 -13.10 -14.04
C VAL A 170 -15.69 -12.35 -13.49
N GLY A 171 -15.71 -12.02 -12.21
CA GLY A 171 -16.83 -11.38 -11.53
C GLY A 171 -16.78 -9.86 -11.41
N SER A 172 -15.59 -9.25 -11.32
CA SER A 172 -15.43 -7.83 -10.98
C SER A 172 -14.99 -6.92 -12.12
N SER A 173 -14.23 -7.42 -13.09
CA SER A 173 -13.84 -6.64 -14.29
C SER A 173 -13.44 -7.56 -15.44
N ARG A 174 -14.17 -7.51 -16.52
CA ARG A 174 -13.83 -8.21 -17.79
C ARG A 174 -12.58 -7.62 -18.47
N LEU A 175 -12.06 -6.49 -18.02
CA LEU A 175 -10.98 -5.78 -18.69
C LEU A 175 -9.68 -6.61 -18.74
N GLY A 176 -9.35 -7.30 -17.66
CA GLY A 176 -8.14 -8.15 -17.61
C GLY A 176 -8.17 -9.31 -18.58
N SER A 177 -9.32 -10.00 -18.73
CA SER A 177 -9.49 -11.07 -19.73
C SER A 177 -9.43 -10.56 -21.16
N LEU A 178 -10.10 -9.43 -21.43
CA LEU A 178 -10.07 -8.79 -22.75
C LEU A 178 -8.67 -8.28 -23.13
N LEU A 179 -7.92 -7.72 -22.17
CA LEU A 179 -6.54 -7.32 -22.37
C LEU A 179 -5.66 -8.51 -22.75
N ARG A 180 -5.85 -9.67 -22.12
CA ARG A 180 -5.15 -10.91 -22.48
C ARG A 180 -5.47 -11.35 -23.92
N ASP A 181 -6.74 -11.24 -24.34
CA ASP A 181 -7.13 -11.57 -25.71
C ASP A 181 -6.46 -10.64 -26.72
N VAL A 182 -6.36 -9.34 -26.42
CA VAL A 182 -5.64 -8.37 -27.25
C VAL A 182 -4.13 -8.66 -27.26
N MET A 183 -3.52 -9.03 -26.12
CA MET A 183 -2.11 -9.45 -26.06
C MET A 183 -1.80 -10.69 -26.90
N LYS A 184 -2.77 -11.60 -27.03
CA LYS A 184 -2.61 -12.83 -27.84
C LYS A 184 -2.91 -12.61 -29.31
N GLY A 185 -3.85 -11.69 -29.63
CA GLY A 185 -4.37 -11.47 -30.97
C GLY A 185 -3.78 -10.28 -31.72
N SER A 186 -2.80 -9.54 -31.13
CA SER A 186 -2.17 -8.37 -31.76
C SER A 186 -0.71 -8.21 -31.38
N ASP A 187 -0.01 -7.31 -32.09
CA ASP A 187 1.36 -6.87 -31.77
C ASP A 187 1.40 -5.64 -30.83
N VAL A 188 0.33 -5.43 -30.05
CA VAL A 188 0.19 -4.29 -29.15
C VAL A 188 1.36 -4.16 -28.18
N HIS A 189 1.82 -2.94 -27.96
CA HIS A 189 2.72 -2.62 -26.86
C HIS A 189 1.91 -2.14 -25.65
N ILE A 190 2.27 -2.59 -24.45
CA ILE A 190 1.56 -2.21 -23.23
C ILE A 190 2.52 -1.51 -22.28
N VAL A 191 2.11 -0.35 -21.76
CA VAL A 191 2.76 0.35 -20.66
C VAL A 191 1.77 0.42 -19.51
N ALA A 192 1.88 -0.50 -18.58
CA ALA A 192 1.06 -0.56 -17.38
C ALA A 192 1.74 0.19 -16.24
N MET A 193 1.01 1.04 -15.54
CA MET A 193 1.52 1.82 -14.41
C MET A 193 0.65 1.61 -13.18
N THR A 194 1.27 1.53 -12.01
CA THR A 194 0.55 1.50 -10.74
C THR A 194 1.28 2.30 -9.67
N GLY A 195 0.52 3.07 -8.90
CA GLY A 195 0.98 3.76 -7.69
C GLY A 195 0.98 2.88 -6.47
N SER A 196 0.34 1.73 -6.58
CA SER A 196 0.16 0.80 -5.48
C SER A 196 1.17 -0.34 -5.56
N TYR A 197 1.97 -0.49 -4.51
CA TYR A 197 2.76 -1.69 -4.27
C TYR A 197 1.91 -2.81 -3.65
N PHE A 198 0.70 -2.47 -3.19
CA PHE A 198 -0.13 -3.36 -2.40
C PHE A 198 -1.51 -3.49 -3.02
N ARG A 199 -1.89 -4.72 -3.28
CA ARG A 199 -3.28 -5.08 -3.53
C ARG A 199 -3.89 -5.57 -2.22
N GLY A 200 -5.07 -5.06 -1.93
CA GLY A 200 -5.84 -5.52 -0.78
C GLY A 200 -6.55 -6.86 -0.98
N ASP A 201 -6.46 -7.42 -2.18
CA ASP A 201 -7.12 -8.68 -2.56
C ASP A 201 -6.12 -9.73 -3.05
N ALA A 202 -6.47 -10.99 -2.87
CA ALA A 202 -5.67 -12.14 -3.29
C ALA A 202 -5.70 -12.39 -4.81
N VAL A 203 -6.44 -11.57 -5.58
CA VAL A 203 -6.65 -11.80 -7.02
C VAL A 203 -5.56 -11.13 -7.85
N PRO A 204 -4.76 -11.87 -8.63
CA PRO A 204 -3.75 -11.29 -9.49
C PRO A 204 -4.37 -10.46 -10.63
N ILE A 205 -3.70 -9.38 -11.05
CA ILE A 205 -4.13 -8.54 -12.20
C ILE A 205 -4.10 -9.33 -13.48
N LEU A 206 -2.99 -10.03 -13.69
CA LEU A 206 -2.76 -10.93 -14.80
C LEU A 206 -2.44 -12.31 -14.24
N LEU A 207 -2.67 -13.33 -15.05
CA LEU A 207 -2.13 -14.65 -14.73
C LEU A 207 -0.59 -14.59 -14.70
N PRO A 208 0.08 -15.42 -13.88
CA PRO A 208 1.54 -15.42 -13.78
C PRO A 208 2.27 -15.53 -15.12
N GLU A 209 1.73 -16.30 -16.05
CA GLU A 209 2.25 -16.47 -17.41
C GLU A 209 2.17 -15.21 -18.29
N ASP A 210 1.19 -14.34 -18.05
CA ASP A 210 1.05 -13.07 -18.75
C ASP A 210 1.87 -11.97 -18.09
N GLU A 211 1.96 -11.97 -16.76
CA GLU A 211 2.80 -11.05 -15.99
C GLU A 211 4.29 -11.26 -16.32
N ALA A 212 4.72 -12.51 -16.52
CA ALA A 212 6.09 -12.84 -16.92
C ALA A 212 6.53 -12.24 -18.26
N LYS A 213 5.60 -11.76 -19.10
CA LYS A 213 5.91 -11.06 -20.36
C LYS A 213 6.26 -9.58 -20.17
N PHE A 214 5.98 -9.02 -18.99
CA PHE A 214 6.27 -7.62 -18.70
C PHE A 214 7.70 -7.44 -18.19
N THR A 215 8.37 -6.42 -18.72
CA THR A 215 9.61 -5.90 -18.13
C THR A 215 9.27 -5.00 -16.94
N PRO A 216 9.62 -5.36 -15.71
CA PRO A 216 9.28 -4.56 -14.56
C PRO A 216 10.25 -3.40 -14.36
N VAL A 217 9.73 -2.23 -14.00
CA VAL A 217 10.50 -1.08 -13.53
C VAL A 217 9.93 -0.65 -12.18
N THR A 218 10.71 -0.80 -11.13
CA THR A 218 10.29 -0.45 -9.77
C THR A 218 11.08 0.74 -9.26
N PHE A 219 10.38 1.73 -8.74
CA PHE A 219 10.92 2.87 -8.00
C PHE A 219 10.26 2.89 -6.63
N ASN A 220 11.03 2.84 -5.56
CA ASN A 220 10.48 2.66 -4.21
C ASN A 220 10.22 3.99 -3.50
N TYR A 221 9.41 3.93 -2.44
CA TYR A 221 9.05 5.09 -1.64
C TYR A 221 10.26 5.73 -0.95
N TYR A 222 11.15 4.90 -0.40
CA TYR A 222 12.33 5.41 0.28
C TYR A 222 13.21 6.25 -0.66
N ASP A 223 13.50 5.74 -1.87
CA ASP A 223 14.31 6.47 -2.85
C ASP A 223 13.64 7.80 -3.22
N GLN A 224 12.32 7.80 -3.40
CA GLN A 224 11.59 9.02 -3.71
C GLN A 224 11.67 10.06 -2.58
N LEU A 225 11.34 9.68 -1.35
CA LEU A 225 11.30 10.61 -0.22
C LEU A 225 12.70 11.07 0.18
N ASN A 226 13.68 10.16 0.15
CA ASN A 226 15.07 10.48 0.42
C ASN A 226 15.68 11.43 -0.61
N GLY A 227 15.17 11.38 -1.85
CA GLY A 227 15.55 12.23 -2.97
C GLY A 227 14.80 13.56 -3.06
N TYR A 228 13.95 13.91 -2.10
CA TYR A 228 13.27 15.20 -2.05
C TYR A 228 14.21 16.33 -1.62
N GLU A 229 13.79 17.58 -1.86
CA GLU A 229 14.55 18.78 -1.52
C GLU A 229 14.13 19.38 -0.18
N HIS A 230 12.84 19.38 0.12
CA HIS A 230 12.26 20.08 1.28
C HIS A 230 11.82 19.13 2.40
N LEU A 231 11.09 18.06 2.06
CA LEU A 231 10.54 17.15 3.04
C LEU A 231 11.66 16.33 3.72
N LYS A 232 11.81 16.51 5.04
CA LYS A 232 12.83 15.90 5.89
C LYS A 232 12.38 14.65 6.60
N SER A 233 11.11 14.66 7.02
CA SER A 233 10.60 13.61 7.91
C SER A 233 9.12 13.32 7.68
N LEU A 234 8.73 12.09 8.02
CA LEU A 234 7.35 11.62 7.98
C LEU A 234 7.01 10.94 9.30
N GLY A 235 5.97 11.44 9.97
CA GLY A 235 5.32 10.78 11.10
C GLY A 235 4.10 9.98 10.65
N ILE A 236 3.98 8.73 11.14
CA ILE A 236 2.77 7.93 11.00
C ILE A 236 2.28 7.55 12.39
N GLY A 237 1.10 8.03 12.76
CA GLY A 237 0.56 7.89 14.09
C GLY A 237 -0.89 7.44 14.14
N TYR A 238 -1.32 7.11 15.35
CA TYR A 238 -2.69 6.77 15.68
C TYR A 238 -3.21 7.64 16.81
N HIS A 239 -4.51 7.90 16.76
CA HIS A 239 -5.25 8.48 17.87
C HIS A 239 -6.43 7.58 18.20
N PHE A 240 -6.44 7.00 19.39
CA PHE A 240 -7.51 6.14 19.87
C PHE A 240 -8.56 6.99 20.57
N TYR A 241 -9.84 6.79 20.21
CA TYR A 241 -10.92 7.62 20.73
C TYR A 241 -12.11 6.77 21.20
N GLN A 242 -12.90 7.36 22.10
CA GLN A 242 -14.20 6.87 22.54
C GLN A 242 -15.30 7.85 22.13
N GLY A 243 -16.46 7.34 21.74
CA GLY A 243 -17.57 8.18 21.31
C GLY A 243 -17.49 8.60 19.83
N ARG A 244 -17.74 9.89 19.54
CA ARG A 244 -17.80 10.38 18.16
C ARG A 244 -16.43 10.77 17.63
N TYR A 245 -16.11 10.35 16.41
CA TYR A 245 -14.85 10.69 15.76
C TYR A 245 -14.70 12.20 15.47
N THR A 246 -15.82 12.92 15.28
CA THR A 246 -15.81 14.38 15.08
C THR A 246 -15.22 15.09 16.30
N SER A 247 -15.52 14.61 17.53
CA SER A 247 -14.90 15.11 18.75
C SER A 247 -13.42 14.77 18.83
N ALA A 248 -13.01 13.58 18.36
CA ALA A 248 -11.60 13.18 18.33
C ALA A 248 -10.78 13.99 17.30
N ILE A 249 -11.38 14.38 16.18
CA ILE A 249 -10.73 15.31 15.22
C ILE A 249 -10.35 16.60 15.93
N ASN A 250 -11.24 17.15 16.76
CA ASN A 250 -11.01 18.37 17.49
C ASN A 250 -9.80 18.33 18.44
N GLU A 251 -9.46 17.14 18.93
CA GLU A 251 -8.32 16.96 19.84
C GLU A 251 -6.97 17.01 19.12
N ILE A 252 -6.94 16.79 17.79
CA ILE A 252 -5.71 16.61 17.02
C ILE A 252 -5.60 17.50 15.78
N LEU A 253 -6.67 18.20 15.39
CA LEU A 253 -6.66 19.11 14.26
C LEU A 253 -5.91 20.38 14.64
N ASP A 254 -4.83 20.65 13.92
CA ASP A 254 -4.09 21.90 13.96
C ASP A 254 -4.49 22.73 12.73
N ALA A 255 -5.27 23.79 12.95
CA ALA A 255 -5.79 24.63 11.88
C ALA A 255 -4.71 25.52 11.22
N ASP A 256 -3.51 25.62 11.81
CA ASP A 256 -2.37 26.30 11.19
C ASP A 256 -1.68 25.44 10.13
N LYS A 257 -2.00 24.14 10.07
CA LYS A 257 -1.41 23.22 9.10
C LYS A 257 -2.35 22.93 7.95
N LYS A 258 -1.81 22.88 6.75
CA LYS A 258 -2.53 22.45 5.55
C LYS A 258 -2.93 20.98 5.70
N THR A 259 -4.23 20.72 5.94
CA THR A 259 -4.71 19.40 6.36
C THR A 259 -5.75 18.81 5.41
N ILE A 260 -5.66 17.52 5.13
CA ILE A 260 -6.73 16.73 4.49
C ILE A 260 -7.36 15.81 5.55
N ILE A 261 -8.68 15.89 5.71
CA ILE A 261 -9.47 15.02 6.58
C ILE A 261 -10.27 14.04 5.72
N HIS A 262 -10.00 12.76 5.88
CA HIS A 262 -10.79 11.69 5.26
C HIS A 262 -11.80 11.14 6.27
N ILE A 263 -13.05 11.54 6.15
CA ILE A 263 -14.14 11.02 6.99
C ILE A 263 -14.63 9.64 6.49
N PRO A 264 -15.25 8.81 7.37
CA PRO A 264 -15.68 7.47 6.99
C PRO A 264 -16.86 7.50 6.00
N ASN A 265 -17.04 6.42 5.23
CA ASN A 265 -18.22 6.23 4.37
C ASN A 265 -19.50 6.07 5.21
N VAL A 266 -20.67 6.38 4.62
CA VAL A 266 -21.98 6.21 5.27
C VAL A 266 -22.27 4.79 5.79
N ASN A 267 -21.65 3.77 5.17
CA ASN A 267 -21.80 2.37 5.57
C ASN A 267 -20.80 1.93 6.65
N SER A 268 -19.89 2.81 7.05
CA SER A 268 -18.93 2.53 8.12
C SER A 268 -19.63 2.55 9.50
N GLY A 269 -19.15 1.71 10.43
CA GLY A 269 -19.64 1.69 11.81
C GLY A 269 -19.36 2.99 12.58
N GLU A 270 -18.35 3.75 12.17
CA GLU A 270 -17.97 5.04 12.77
C GLU A 270 -18.85 6.21 12.29
N SER A 271 -19.61 6.03 11.20
CA SER A 271 -20.42 7.08 10.60
C SER A 271 -21.74 7.28 11.35
N THR A 272 -22.14 8.54 11.55
CA THR A 272 -23.49 8.90 12.00
C THR A 272 -24.53 8.72 10.89
N LYS A 273 -24.11 8.46 9.66
CA LYS A 273 -24.89 8.38 8.41
C LYS A 273 -25.38 9.73 7.87
N ASP A 274 -25.20 10.81 8.59
CA ASP A 274 -25.45 12.17 8.13
C ASP A 274 -24.13 12.90 7.87
N LYS A 275 -23.68 12.88 6.62
CA LYS A 275 -22.39 13.44 6.22
C LYS A 275 -22.38 14.96 6.27
N ILE A 276 -23.50 15.61 6.04
CA ILE A 276 -23.61 17.08 6.10
C ILE A 276 -23.48 17.53 7.56
N GLU A 277 -24.15 16.82 8.49
CA GLU A 277 -23.99 17.09 9.92
C GLU A 277 -22.55 16.85 10.40
N GLU A 278 -21.91 15.76 9.96
CA GLU A 278 -20.51 15.44 10.32
C GLU A 278 -19.53 16.53 9.85
N VAL A 279 -19.67 17.03 8.61
CA VAL A 279 -18.88 18.15 8.11
C VAL A 279 -19.18 19.42 8.92
N GLY A 280 -20.46 19.72 9.18
CA GLY A 280 -20.86 20.88 10.00
C GLY A 280 -20.20 20.84 11.39
N GLN A 281 -20.20 19.69 12.08
CA GLN A 281 -19.54 19.53 13.38
C GLN A 281 -18.01 19.78 13.31
N ILE A 282 -17.35 19.37 12.23
CA ILE A 282 -15.92 19.65 12.04
C ILE A 282 -15.69 21.15 11.82
N LEU A 283 -16.53 21.79 11.01
CA LEU A 283 -16.43 23.24 10.78
C LEU A 283 -16.70 24.05 12.05
N ASP A 284 -17.75 23.71 12.81
CA ASP A 284 -18.11 24.35 14.08
C ASP A 284 -16.98 24.28 15.12
N THR A 285 -16.14 23.25 15.04
CA THR A 285 -14.96 23.14 15.90
C THR A 285 -13.89 24.15 15.56
N ILE A 286 -13.68 24.41 14.27
CA ILE A 286 -12.67 25.37 13.80
C ILE A 286 -13.13 26.79 14.07
N GLY A 287 -14.42 27.08 13.79
CA GLY A 287 -14.92 28.45 13.88
C GLY A 287 -16.35 28.58 13.38
N GLU A 288 -16.70 29.83 13.08
CA GLU A 288 -18.00 30.23 12.51
C GLU A 288 -17.91 30.30 10.98
N VAL A 289 -18.80 29.63 10.27
CA VAL A 289 -18.92 29.76 8.82
C VAL A 289 -19.40 31.16 8.48
N VAL A 290 -18.58 31.93 7.76
CA VAL A 290 -18.87 33.32 7.37
C VAL A 290 -19.63 33.36 6.06
N ASP A 291 -19.10 32.69 5.04
CA ASP A 291 -19.69 32.58 3.72
C ASP A 291 -19.17 31.36 2.95
N GLN A 292 -19.69 31.17 1.74
CA GLN A 292 -19.19 30.21 0.78
C GLN A 292 -19.11 30.90 -0.59
N ASP A 293 -17.94 30.82 -1.23
CA ASP A 293 -17.74 31.38 -2.57
C ASP A 293 -18.43 30.51 -3.63
N ASP A 294 -19.43 31.07 -4.29
CA ASP A 294 -20.21 30.41 -5.34
C ASP A 294 -19.38 30.04 -6.59
N GLN A 295 -18.27 30.72 -6.86
CA GLN A 295 -17.43 30.46 -8.04
C GLN A 295 -16.48 29.28 -7.81
N THR A 296 -15.91 29.19 -6.63
CA THR A 296 -14.91 28.18 -6.26
C THR A 296 -15.49 27.05 -5.40
N GLY A 297 -16.60 27.30 -4.71
CA GLY A 297 -17.19 26.38 -3.73
C GLY A 297 -16.44 26.35 -2.40
N ILE A 298 -15.45 27.22 -2.19
CA ILE A 298 -14.67 27.28 -0.95
C ILE A 298 -15.50 27.90 0.17
N ILE A 299 -15.49 27.26 1.34
CA ILE A 299 -16.14 27.74 2.56
C ILE A 299 -15.15 28.56 3.36
N HIS A 300 -15.54 29.75 3.79
CA HIS A 300 -14.75 30.59 4.66
C HIS A 300 -15.23 30.46 6.12
N VAL A 301 -14.33 29.99 6.98
CA VAL A 301 -14.58 29.78 8.40
C VAL A 301 -13.75 30.76 9.21
N ARG A 302 -14.40 31.59 10.05
CA ARG A 302 -13.71 32.49 10.98
C ARG A 302 -13.30 31.69 12.21
N ARG A 303 -12.01 31.50 12.39
CA ARG A 303 -11.45 30.73 13.51
C ARG A 303 -11.81 31.36 14.87
N HIS A 304 -12.17 30.53 15.85
CA HIS A 304 -12.57 30.99 17.17
C HIS A 304 -11.44 31.68 17.95
N GLU A 305 -10.20 31.22 17.76
CA GLU A 305 -9.06 31.65 18.58
C GLU A 305 -8.59 33.08 18.26
N ASP A 306 -8.49 33.44 17.00
CA ASP A 306 -7.85 34.67 16.55
C ASP A 306 -8.61 35.41 15.44
N SER A 307 -9.77 34.90 15.03
CA SER A 307 -10.61 35.46 13.96
C SER A 307 -9.99 35.36 12.54
N GLU A 308 -8.95 34.58 12.34
CA GLU A 308 -8.39 34.30 11.03
C GLU A 308 -9.39 33.52 10.14
N ILE A 309 -9.32 33.75 8.83
CA ILE A 309 -10.22 33.08 7.89
C ILE A 309 -9.54 31.80 7.37
N ILE A 310 -10.09 30.66 7.73
CA ILE A 310 -9.69 29.33 7.24
C ILE A 310 -10.52 29.00 6.00
N LYS A 311 -9.85 28.64 4.91
CA LYS A 311 -10.45 28.29 3.61
C LYS A 311 -10.62 26.78 3.51
N VAL A 312 -11.86 26.31 3.50
CA VAL A 312 -12.19 24.89 3.52
C VAL A 312 -12.81 24.43 2.21
N ALA A 313 -12.27 23.39 1.62
CA ALA A 313 -12.86 22.69 0.49
C ALA A 313 -13.64 21.47 0.99
N ASP A 314 -14.96 21.47 0.82
CA ASP A 314 -15.83 20.32 1.10
C ASP A 314 -16.02 19.48 -0.17
N LEU A 315 -15.51 18.25 -0.13
CA LEU A 315 -15.66 17.24 -1.18
C LEU A 315 -16.60 16.09 -0.76
N VAL A 316 -17.28 16.25 0.37
CA VAL A 316 -18.21 15.26 0.92
C VAL A 316 -19.60 15.42 0.34
N ASP A 317 -20.09 16.66 0.22
CA ASP A 317 -21.39 16.95 -0.36
C ASP A 317 -21.40 16.64 -1.86
N ASP A 318 -22.17 15.63 -2.26
CA ASP A 318 -22.38 15.23 -3.65
C ASP A 318 -23.80 15.56 -4.17
N THR A 319 -24.59 16.28 -3.38
CA THR A 319 -25.95 16.69 -3.75
C THR A 319 -25.95 17.73 -4.87
N ASP A 320 -24.93 18.61 -4.92
CA ASP A 320 -24.69 19.56 -6.01
C ASP A 320 -23.42 19.19 -6.81
N GLN A 321 -23.63 18.42 -7.87
CA GLN A 321 -22.53 17.98 -8.76
C GLN A 321 -21.82 19.15 -9.46
N ILE A 322 -22.52 20.26 -9.72
CA ILE A 322 -21.92 21.45 -10.37
C ILE A 322 -20.97 22.13 -9.39
N LYS A 323 -21.40 22.36 -8.16
CA LYS A 323 -20.59 22.92 -7.09
C LYS A 323 -19.35 22.08 -6.86
N ARG A 324 -19.52 20.75 -6.70
CA ARG A 324 -18.41 19.81 -6.53
C ARG A 324 -17.40 19.87 -7.69
N ALA A 325 -17.89 19.93 -8.94
CA ALA A 325 -17.02 20.05 -10.11
C ALA A 325 -16.21 21.36 -10.12
N ARG A 326 -16.81 22.47 -9.67
CA ARG A 326 -16.10 23.76 -9.51
C ARG A 326 -15.01 23.68 -8.46
N THR A 327 -15.31 23.11 -7.29
CA THR A 327 -14.32 22.93 -6.22
C THR A 327 -13.16 22.05 -6.68
N LEU A 328 -13.43 20.93 -7.35
CA LEU A 328 -12.37 20.06 -7.92
C LEU A 328 -11.54 20.79 -8.99
N THR A 329 -12.17 21.61 -9.83
CA THR A 329 -11.47 22.43 -10.83
C THR A 329 -10.57 23.44 -10.16
N TYR A 330 -11.06 24.14 -9.13
CA TYR A 330 -10.28 25.09 -8.35
C TYR A 330 -9.09 24.43 -7.66
N LEU A 331 -9.29 23.27 -7.05
CA LEU A 331 -8.21 22.49 -6.43
C LEU A 331 -7.14 22.07 -7.43
N SER A 332 -7.55 21.61 -8.62
CA SER A 332 -6.62 21.11 -9.65
C SER A 332 -5.86 22.21 -10.40
N GLN A 333 -6.42 23.41 -10.53
CA GLN A 333 -5.85 24.49 -11.32
C GLN A 333 -5.18 25.57 -10.46
N THR A 334 -5.83 26.01 -9.37
CA THR A 334 -5.39 27.13 -8.53
C THR A 334 -4.69 26.64 -7.27
N ALA A 335 -5.34 25.83 -6.43
CA ALA A 335 -4.78 25.39 -5.16
C ALA A 335 -3.52 24.50 -5.33
N LYS A 336 -3.34 23.89 -6.49
CA LYS A 336 -2.10 23.19 -6.83
C LYS A 336 -0.86 24.10 -6.87
N LYS A 337 -1.05 25.39 -7.17
CA LYS A 337 0.04 26.35 -7.40
C LYS A 337 0.11 27.44 -6.34
N ASP A 338 -1.00 27.69 -5.65
CA ASP A 338 -1.14 28.75 -4.67
C ASP A 338 -1.39 28.13 -3.29
N ILE A 339 -0.42 28.32 -2.40
CA ILE A 339 -0.47 27.80 -1.03
C ILE A 339 -1.61 28.43 -0.22
N ASP A 340 -1.97 29.67 -0.52
CA ASP A 340 -2.98 30.42 0.22
C ASP A 340 -4.40 30.20 -0.32
N ALA A 341 -4.57 29.35 -1.34
CA ALA A 341 -5.86 29.07 -1.94
C ALA A 341 -6.78 28.23 -1.02
N VAL A 342 -6.24 27.29 -0.26
CA VAL A 342 -6.98 26.36 0.61
C VAL A 342 -6.14 26.01 1.84
N ASP A 343 -6.80 25.86 3.00
CA ASP A 343 -6.18 25.47 4.26
C ASP A 343 -6.56 24.06 4.68
N LEU A 344 -7.83 23.69 4.44
CA LEU A 344 -8.39 22.41 4.85
C LEU A 344 -9.19 21.78 3.71
N ILE A 345 -9.05 20.48 3.51
CA ILE A 345 -9.89 19.68 2.60
C ILE A 345 -10.59 18.59 3.40
N ILE A 346 -11.92 18.51 3.34
CA ILE A 346 -12.71 17.43 3.93
C ILE A 346 -13.21 16.54 2.80
N ALA A 347 -12.93 15.25 2.87
CA ALA A 347 -13.24 14.30 1.81
C ALA A 347 -13.80 13.00 2.35
N LEU A 348 -14.63 12.31 1.56
CA LEU A 348 -15.26 11.04 1.88
C LEU A 348 -14.35 9.90 1.43
N GLY A 349 -14.01 8.99 2.33
CA GLY A 349 -13.25 7.78 1.99
C GLY A 349 -11.94 8.09 1.26
N MET A 350 -11.73 7.43 0.13
CA MET A 350 -10.77 7.93 -0.85
C MET A 350 -11.39 9.18 -1.46
N ALA A 351 -10.82 10.34 -1.20
CA ALA A 351 -11.05 11.46 -2.10
C ALA A 351 -10.62 10.95 -3.47
N LYS A 352 -11.64 10.60 -4.26
CA LYS A 352 -11.43 10.02 -5.58
C LYS A 352 -10.39 10.85 -6.30
N GLU A 353 -9.38 10.18 -6.76
CA GLU A 353 -8.25 10.70 -7.47
C GLU A 353 -8.70 11.81 -8.44
N GLY A 354 -8.23 13.00 -8.31
CA GLY A 354 -8.69 14.09 -9.18
C GLY A 354 -8.03 15.44 -8.93
N PHE A 355 -7.33 15.57 -7.81
CA PHE A 355 -6.58 16.79 -7.53
C PHE A 355 -5.20 16.47 -6.95
N ASP A 356 -4.27 17.35 -7.23
CA ASP A 356 -2.92 17.34 -6.72
C ASP A 356 -2.68 18.58 -5.86
N TRP A 357 -2.56 18.39 -4.54
CA TRP A 357 -2.34 19.47 -3.59
C TRP A 357 -1.03 19.24 -2.84
N PRO A 358 0.09 19.80 -3.31
CA PRO A 358 1.42 19.49 -2.75
C PRO A 358 1.64 20.08 -1.35
N PHE A 359 0.87 21.07 -0.96
CA PHE A 359 1.05 21.80 0.29
C PHE A 359 0.54 21.08 1.53
N CYS A 360 -0.17 19.96 1.38
CA CYS A 360 -0.69 19.17 2.49
C CYS A 360 0.42 18.74 3.46
N GLU A 361 0.30 19.16 4.72
CA GLU A 361 1.24 18.82 5.81
C GLU A 361 0.73 17.67 6.66
N HIS A 362 -0.59 17.61 6.87
CA HIS A 362 -1.23 16.61 7.72
C HIS A 362 -2.37 15.90 6.97
N ALA A 363 -2.35 14.58 6.97
CA ALA A 363 -3.44 13.74 6.49
C ALA A 363 -4.08 13.00 7.66
N LEU A 364 -5.34 13.34 7.97
CA LEU A 364 -6.17 12.70 8.97
C LEU A 364 -7.11 11.69 8.30
N THR A 365 -7.25 10.50 8.85
CA THR A 365 -8.25 9.53 8.39
C THR A 365 -8.95 8.88 9.57
N VAL A 366 -10.21 8.51 9.39
CA VAL A 366 -11.03 7.92 10.44
C VAL A 366 -11.36 6.48 10.11
N GLY A 367 -11.20 5.59 11.10
CA GLY A 367 -11.58 4.19 11.03
C GLY A 367 -10.60 3.31 10.27
N TYR A 368 -10.98 2.05 10.13
CA TYR A 368 -10.23 1.07 9.36
C TYR A 368 -10.44 1.25 7.87
N ARG A 369 -9.37 1.22 7.11
CA ARG A 369 -9.41 1.18 5.64
C ARG A 369 -9.23 -0.25 5.16
N ALA A 370 -10.13 -0.69 4.30
CA ALA A 370 -10.15 -2.07 3.81
C ALA A 370 -8.92 -2.43 2.95
N SER A 371 -8.27 -1.42 2.37
CA SER A 371 -7.13 -1.58 1.47
C SER A 371 -5.91 -0.81 1.94
N LEU A 372 -4.76 -1.50 1.99
CA LEU A 372 -3.45 -0.86 2.20
C LEU A 372 -3.12 0.15 1.09
N THR A 373 -3.60 -0.09 -0.12
CA THR A 373 -3.51 0.84 -1.25
C THR A 373 -4.10 2.20 -0.90
N GLU A 374 -5.27 2.21 -0.26
CA GLU A 374 -5.94 3.43 0.20
C GLU A 374 -5.08 4.22 1.20
N ILE A 375 -4.52 3.51 2.18
CA ILE A 375 -3.65 4.13 3.20
C ILE A 375 -2.42 4.76 2.52
N ILE A 376 -1.79 4.04 1.58
CA ILE A 376 -0.63 4.54 0.84
C ILE A 376 -0.98 5.78 0.00
N GLN A 377 -2.13 5.78 -0.66
CA GLN A 377 -2.58 6.93 -1.44
C GLN A 377 -2.85 8.16 -0.55
N ILE A 378 -3.42 7.94 0.64
CA ILE A 378 -3.65 9.03 1.61
C ILE A 378 -2.31 9.55 2.14
N ILE A 379 -1.39 8.68 2.54
CA ILE A 379 -0.03 9.07 2.95
C ILE A 379 0.68 9.81 1.81
N GLY A 380 0.55 9.31 0.57
CA GLY A 380 1.10 9.95 -0.62
C GLY A 380 0.60 11.37 -0.88
N ARG A 381 -0.52 11.79 -0.27
CA ARG A 381 -1.01 13.17 -0.38
C ARG A 381 -0.25 14.15 0.52
N CYS A 382 0.08 13.76 1.75
CA CYS A 382 0.86 14.63 2.63
C CYS A 382 2.38 14.52 2.39
N THR A 383 2.87 13.45 1.74
CA THR A 383 4.31 13.25 1.48
C THR A 383 4.79 13.84 0.15
N ARG A 384 4.09 14.78 -0.44
CA ARG A 384 4.60 15.50 -1.61
C ARG A 384 5.66 16.50 -1.19
N ASP A 385 6.70 16.67 -2.00
CA ASP A 385 7.72 17.67 -1.74
C ASP A 385 7.19 19.08 -1.98
N SER A 386 7.35 19.97 -1.00
CA SER A 386 6.90 21.36 -1.09
C SER A 386 7.66 22.23 -0.09
N SER A 387 7.96 23.47 -0.49
CA SER A 387 8.76 24.42 0.28
C SER A 387 8.11 24.89 1.59
N ASN A 388 6.80 24.68 1.77
CA ASN A 388 6.12 25.07 3.01
C ASN A 388 6.36 24.12 4.18
N LYS A 389 6.88 22.90 3.93
CA LYS A 389 6.97 21.89 4.96
C LYS A 389 8.29 21.14 4.95
N THR A 390 8.80 20.85 6.14
CA THR A 390 9.93 19.93 6.37
C THR A 390 9.49 18.61 6.99
N HIS A 391 8.26 18.56 7.52
CA HIS A 391 7.65 17.39 8.13
C HIS A 391 6.26 17.14 7.54
N ALA A 392 5.92 15.88 7.33
CA ALA A 392 4.56 15.44 6.99
C ALA A 392 4.04 14.51 8.08
N GLN A 393 2.75 14.62 8.40
CA GLN A 393 2.11 13.78 9.39
C GLN A 393 0.92 13.04 8.76
N PHE A 394 0.86 11.74 8.98
CA PHE A 394 -0.34 10.94 8.77
C PHE A 394 -0.87 10.47 10.12
N THR A 395 -2.15 10.67 10.39
CA THR A 395 -2.79 10.21 11.62
C THR A 395 -4.07 9.44 11.30
N ASN A 396 -4.19 8.24 11.84
CA ASN A 396 -5.40 7.45 11.75
C ASN A 396 -6.14 7.44 13.10
N LEU A 397 -7.39 7.90 13.10
CA LEU A 397 -8.27 7.86 14.25
C LEU A 397 -8.96 6.50 14.30
N ILE A 398 -8.82 5.79 15.42
CA ILE A 398 -9.37 4.46 15.61
C ILE A 398 -10.27 4.44 16.84
N ALA A 399 -11.52 4.01 16.67
CA ALA A 399 -12.43 3.82 17.78
C ALA A 399 -11.93 2.72 18.72
N GLU A 400 -11.94 2.99 20.04
CA GLU A 400 -11.71 1.97 21.05
C GLU A 400 -12.93 1.02 21.11
N PRO A 401 -12.72 -0.30 21.28
CA PRO A 401 -13.82 -1.26 21.34
C PRO A 401 -14.68 -1.03 22.58
N GLU A 402 -15.98 -0.91 22.38
CA GLU A 402 -16.98 -0.89 23.47
C GLU A 402 -17.37 -2.32 23.90
N ALA A 403 -17.87 -2.47 25.12
CA ALA A 403 -17.92 -3.72 25.89
C ALA A 403 -18.96 -4.79 25.44
N THR A 404 -19.36 -4.86 24.16
CA THR A 404 -20.26 -5.91 23.66
C THR A 404 -19.54 -6.94 22.79
N THR A 405 -19.85 -8.25 22.97
CA THR A 405 -18.96 -9.36 22.53
C THR A 405 -18.72 -9.50 21.03
N ASP A 406 -19.65 -9.16 20.15
CA ASP A 406 -19.46 -9.34 18.69
C ASP A 406 -18.88 -8.09 18.03
N GLU A 407 -19.24 -6.92 18.50
CA GLU A 407 -18.68 -5.65 18.05
C GLU A 407 -17.21 -5.50 18.46
N VAL A 408 -16.84 -6.02 19.65
CA VAL A 408 -15.47 -6.06 20.13
C VAL A 408 -14.54 -6.84 19.19
N LYS A 409 -14.98 -8.02 18.71
CA LYS A 409 -14.16 -8.83 17.77
C LYS A 409 -13.87 -8.08 16.47
N LEU A 410 -14.90 -7.41 15.92
CA LEU A 410 -14.76 -6.63 14.69
C LEU A 410 -13.83 -5.43 14.92
N SER A 411 -14.01 -4.69 16.01
CA SER A 411 -13.18 -3.53 16.36
C SER A 411 -11.71 -3.94 16.58
N VAL A 412 -11.47 -5.05 17.30
CA VAL A 412 -10.12 -5.61 17.50
C VAL A 412 -9.49 -6.02 16.17
N ASN A 413 -10.20 -6.72 15.30
CA ASN A 413 -9.69 -7.11 14.00
C ASN A 413 -9.34 -5.87 13.14
N ASN A 414 -10.19 -4.85 13.14
CA ASN A 414 -9.95 -3.61 12.40
C ASN A 414 -8.73 -2.85 12.94
N MET A 415 -8.59 -2.79 14.26
CA MET A 415 -7.45 -2.19 14.92
C MET A 415 -6.14 -2.91 14.57
N LEU A 416 -6.12 -4.24 14.65
CA LEU A 416 -4.97 -5.05 14.29
C LEU A 416 -4.59 -4.87 12.81
N LYS A 417 -5.57 -4.86 11.91
CA LYS A 417 -5.35 -4.62 10.47
C LYS A 417 -4.79 -3.21 10.20
N ALA A 418 -5.27 -2.18 10.90
CA ALA A 418 -4.73 -0.83 10.76
C ALA A 418 -3.27 -0.77 11.20
N ILE A 419 -2.93 -1.37 12.34
CA ILE A 419 -1.57 -1.38 12.88
C ILE A 419 -0.62 -2.19 11.98
N THR A 420 -1.04 -3.37 11.52
CA THR A 420 -0.23 -4.17 10.58
C THR A 420 0.00 -3.46 9.26
N GLY A 421 -0.99 -2.69 8.78
CA GLY A 421 -0.84 -1.83 7.61
C GLY A 421 0.25 -0.78 7.78
N SER A 422 0.35 -0.17 8.95
CA SER A 422 1.40 0.81 9.22
C SER A 422 2.78 0.21 9.37
N LEU A 423 2.88 -0.98 9.96
CA LEU A 423 4.17 -1.69 10.01
C LEU A 423 4.67 -2.04 8.60
N LEU A 424 3.76 -2.40 7.71
CA LEU A 424 4.12 -2.61 6.32
C LEU A 424 4.60 -1.32 5.66
N MET A 425 3.96 -0.18 5.96
CA MET A 425 4.43 1.12 5.49
C MET A 425 5.82 1.46 6.02
N GLU A 426 6.12 1.17 7.29
CA GLU A 426 7.48 1.33 7.82
C GLU A 426 8.50 0.57 6.97
N GLN A 427 8.21 -0.68 6.61
CA GLN A 427 9.10 -1.49 5.78
C GLN A 427 9.25 -0.95 4.35
N VAL A 428 8.19 -0.37 3.78
CA VAL A 428 8.23 0.26 2.45
C VAL A 428 9.03 1.55 2.45
N LEU A 429 8.96 2.28 3.55
CA LEU A 429 9.65 3.56 3.75
C LEU A 429 11.10 3.39 4.24
N ALA A 430 11.50 2.17 4.65
CA ALA A 430 12.85 1.86 5.10
C ALA A 430 13.82 1.62 3.92
N PRO A 431 15.13 1.82 4.12
CA PRO A 431 16.15 1.51 3.13
C PRO A 431 16.07 0.04 2.67
N ASN A 432 16.30 -0.21 1.40
CA ASN A 432 16.39 -1.57 0.88
C ASN A 432 17.78 -2.15 1.12
N PHE A 433 17.80 -3.40 1.60
CA PHE A 433 19.02 -4.19 1.78
C PHE A 433 19.07 -5.33 0.76
N LYS A 434 20.29 -5.68 0.33
CA LYS A 434 20.54 -6.91 -0.43
C LYS A 434 21.02 -7.99 0.54
N PHE A 435 20.39 -9.14 0.55
CA PHE A 435 20.78 -10.25 1.39
C PHE A 435 21.59 -11.27 0.59
N LYS A 436 22.63 -11.82 1.22
CA LYS A 436 23.50 -12.85 0.65
C LYS A 436 23.75 -13.97 1.66
N ALA A 437 24.02 -15.15 1.13
CA ALA A 437 24.52 -16.24 1.95
C ALA A 437 25.92 -15.89 2.50
N LYS A 438 26.18 -16.21 3.77
CA LYS A 438 27.48 -16.01 4.42
C LYS A 438 28.22 -17.33 4.53
N ASN A 439 29.39 -17.41 3.90
CA ASN A 439 30.31 -18.54 4.01
C ASN A 439 31.47 -18.22 4.97
N VAL A 440 32.12 -19.26 5.44
CA VAL A 440 33.31 -19.11 6.30
C VAL A 440 34.46 -18.50 5.47
N GLY A 441 34.97 -17.36 5.92
CA GLY A 441 36.06 -16.66 5.25
C GLY A 441 35.62 -15.55 4.27
N ASP A 442 34.31 -15.31 4.11
CA ASP A 442 33.84 -14.21 3.27
C ASP A 442 34.27 -12.86 3.84
N PRO A 443 34.68 -11.90 2.99
CA PRO A 443 35.02 -10.55 3.39
C PRO A 443 33.78 -9.79 3.92
N THR A 444 34.01 -8.72 4.66
CA THR A 444 32.92 -7.82 5.11
C THR A 444 32.14 -7.30 3.89
N PRO A 445 30.81 -7.42 3.86
CA PRO A 445 30.01 -7.01 2.71
C PRO A 445 30.02 -5.49 2.56
N PRO A 446 29.87 -4.96 1.33
CA PRO A 446 29.75 -3.52 1.11
C PRO A 446 28.48 -2.95 1.75
N LYS A 447 28.43 -1.62 1.92
CA LYS A 447 27.27 -0.92 2.49
C LYS A 447 26.00 -1.27 1.72
N GLY A 448 24.92 -1.57 2.44
CA GLY A 448 23.63 -1.99 1.87
C GLY A 448 23.50 -3.49 1.57
N VAL A 449 24.54 -4.28 1.81
CA VAL A 449 24.50 -5.75 1.69
C VAL A 449 24.64 -6.35 3.09
N ILE A 450 23.79 -7.32 3.41
CA ILE A 450 23.83 -8.08 4.68
C ILE A 450 24.03 -9.54 4.35
N SER A 451 25.09 -10.13 4.91
CA SER A 451 25.41 -11.56 4.71
C SER A 451 24.91 -12.36 5.91
N ILE A 452 24.13 -13.42 5.64
CA ILE A 452 23.43 -14.21 6.65
C ILE A 452 23.80 -15.69 6.50
N ARG A 453 24.21 -16.31 7.60
CA ARG A 453 24.54 -17.75 7.59
C ARG A 453 23.27 -18.59 7.46
N GLY A 454 23.26 -19.53 6.51
CA GLY A 454 22.11 -20.40 6.23
C GLY A 454 21.05 -19.77 5.33
N PHE A 455 21.27 -18.53 4.86
CA PHE A 455 20.37 -17.88 3.91
C PHE A 455 20.47 -18.53 2.52
N LYS A 456 19.32 -18.81 1.91
CA LYS A 456 19.21 -19.31 0.54
C LYS A 456 19.00 -18.15 -0.42
N GLU A 457 19.98 -17.92 -1.30
CA GLU A 457 19.85 -16.89 -2.34
C GLU A 457 18.87 -17.35 -3.43
N PRO A 458 18.14 -16.41 -4.07
CA PRO A 458 17.18 -16.74 -5.12
C PRO A 458 17.88 -17.44 -6.30
N SER A 459 17.53 -18.71 -6.53
CA SER A 459 18.17 -19.57 -7.53
C SER A 459 17.67 -19.34 -8.96
N THR A 460 16.40 -18.95 -9.11
CA THR A 460 15.75 -18.82 -10.41
C THR A 460 15.35 -17.37 -10.73
N ASP A 461 15.21 -17.06 -12.02
CA ASP A 461 14.77 -15.75 -12.45
C ASP A 461 13.32 -15.46 -12.02
N ARG A 462 12.47 -16.48 -11.87
CA ARG A 462 11.12 -16.34 -11.34
C ARG A 462 11.11 -15.85 -9.90
N VAL A 463 11.91 -16.45 -9.01
CA VAL A 463 12.02 -15.99 -7.62
C VAL A 463 12.65 -14.59 -7.55
N LYS A 464 13.68 -14.31 -8.34
CA LYS A 464 14.27 -12.97 -8.43
C LYS A 464 13.27 -11.92 -8.89
N GLN A 465 12.42 -12.25 -9.85
CA GLN A 465 11.35 -11.38 -10.31
C GLN A 465 10.36 -11.09 -9.17
N ILE A 466 9.84 -12.11 -8.48
CA ILE A 466 8.91 -11.94 -7.35
C ILE A 466 9.54 -11.04 -6.27
N ILE A 467 10.79 -11.28 -5.90
CA ILE A 467 11.50 -10.45 -4.92
C ILE A 467 11.64 -9.00 -5.39
N GLY A 468 11.94 -8.80 -6.65
CA GLY A 468 12.15 -7.46 -7.22
C GLY A 468 10.85 -6.65 -7.43
N THR A 469 9.71 -7.32 -7.63
CA THR A 469 8.47 -6.66 -8.04
C THR A 469 7.31 -6.84 -7.05
N ASP A 470 7.21 -7.99 -6.38
CA ASP A 470 6.02 -8.40 -5.65
C ASP A 470 6.26 -8.67 -4.15
N LEU A 471 7.49 -8.51 -3.67
CA LEU A 471 7.83 -8.81 -2.27
C LEU A 471 6.93 -8.06 -1.28
N ASN A 472 6.68 -6.78 -1.52
CA ASN A 472 5.83 -5.97 -0.65
C ASN A 472 4.35 -6.35 -0.78
N ASP A 473 3.87 -6.69 -1.98
CA ASP A 473 2.52 -7.23 -2.19
C ASP A 473 2.31 -8.55 -1.45
N LEU A 474 3.31 -9.42 -1.48
CA LEU A 474 3.27 -10.69 -0.78
C LEU A 474 3.28 -10.49 0.74
N LYS A 475 4.10 -9.57 1.25
CA LYS A 475 4.07 -9.17 2.67
C LYS A 475 2.70 -8.61 3.08
N ALA A 476 2.08 -7.81 2.22
CA ALA A 476 0.74 -7.29 2.46
C ALA A 476 -0.29 -8.41 2.57
N ASN A 477 -0.23 -9.42 1.71
CA ASN A 477 -1.13 -10.57 1.80
C ASN A 477 -0.91 -11.38 3.07
N ILE A 478 0.35 -11.58 3.45
CA ILE A 478 0.70 -12.28 4.69
C ILE A 478 0.14 -11.51 5.90
N LEU A 479 0.31 -10.18 5.94
CA LEU A 479 -0.16 -9.34 7.04
C LEU A 479 -1.68 -9.13 7.07
N GLN A 480 -2.39 -9.44 5.98
CA GLN A 480 -3.85 -9.40 5.92
C GLN A 480 -4.50 -10.75 6.25
N ASP A 481 -3.73 -11.84 6.23
CA ASP A 481 -4.23 -13.16 6.64
C ASP A 481 -4.62 -13.15 8.12
N GLU A 482 -5.88 -13.50 8.41
CA GLU A 482 -6.41 -13.44 9.77
C GLU A 482 -5.65 -14.35 10.74
N THR A 483 -5.12 -15.47 10.27
CA THR A 483 -4.35 -16.41 11.07
C THR A 483 -3.01 -15.82 11.45
N VAL A 484 -2.33 -15.17 10.49
CA VAL A 484 -1.06 -14.47 10.72
C VAL A 484 -1.25 -13.27 11.64
N ILE A 485 -2.30 -12.46 11.45
CA ILE A 485 -2.62 -11.31 12.33
C ILE A 485 -2.77 -11.80 13.77
N LYS A 486 -3.56 -12.87 13.97
CA LYS A 486 -3.81 -13.45 15.30
C LYS A 486 -2.55 -14.07 15.90
N ALA A 487 -1.77 -14.76 15.08
CA ALA A 487 -0.48 -15.32 15.48
C ALA A 487 0.52 -14.22 15.88
N SER A 488 0.55 -13.11 15.15
CA SER A 488 1.45 -11.98 15.39
C SER A 488 1.09 -11.18 16.64
N ALA A 489 -0.19 -11.11 16.97
CA ALA A 489 -0.70 -10.42 18.17
C ALA A 489 -0.82 -11.35 19.39
N GLY A 490 -0.76 -12.67 19.18
CA GLY A 490 -0.78 -13.70 20.22
C GLY A 490 0.63 -14.18 20.59
N ASN A 491 0.67 -15.12 21.51
CA ASN A 491 1.92 -15.77 21.94
C ASN A 491 2.22 -17.06 21.17
N LEU A 492 1.87 -17.11 19.88
CA LEU A 492 2.23 -18.25 19.04
C LEU A 492 3.76 -18.28 18.86
N ASP A 493 4.32 -19.49 18.79
CA ASP A 493 5.75 -19.65 18.54
C ASP A 493 6.11 -19.00 17.18
N PRO A 494 7.08 -18.06 17.14
CA PRO A 494 7.47 -17.38 15.90
C PRO A 494 7.80 -18.35 14.76
N GLU A 495 8.37 -19.52 15.05
CA GLU A 495 8.69 -20.50 14.03
C GLU A 495 7.44 -21.09 13.34
N VAL A 496 6.29 -21.16 14.03
CA VAL A 496 5.03 -21.57 13.39
C VAL A 496 4.60 -20.53 12.36
N THR A 497 4.65 -19.24 12.70
CA THR A 497 4.38 -18.18 11.75
C THR A 497 5.36 -18.25 10.56
N ASN A 498 6.65 -18.36 10.84
CA ASN A 498 7.70 -18.26 9.84
C ASN A 498 7.80 -19.51 8.95
N LYS A 499 7.66 -20.72 9.51
CA LYS A 499 7.90 -21.98 8.81
C LYS A 499 6.63 -22.73 8.37
N VAL A 500 5.43 -22.32 8.88
CA VAL A 500 4.15 -22.98 8.52
C VAL A 500 3.21 -22.01 7.82
N LEU A 501 2.86 -20.86 8.47
CA LEU A 501 1.84 -19.96 7.93
C LEU A 501 2.32 -19.20 6.70
N ILE A 502 3.51 -18.60 6.73
CA ILE A 502 4.06 -17.86 5.59
C ILE A 502 4.24 -18.76 4.35
N PRO A 503 4.86 -19.97 4.43
CA PRO A 503 4.95 -20.85 3.28
C PRO A 503 3.60 -21.25 2.68
N LYS A 504 2.58 -21.46 3.51
CA LYS A 504 1.23 -21.78 3.05
C LYS A 504 0.68 -20.65 2.15
N ILE A 505 0.76 -19.39 2.59
CA ILE A 505 0.31 -18.24 1.82
C ILE A 505 1.11 -18.07 0.52
N ILE A 506 2.43 -18.33 0.57
CA ILE A 506 3.29 -18.29 -0.62
C ILE A 506 2.81 -19.32 -1.66
N ARG A 507 2.55 -20.58 -1.25
CA ARG A 507 2.05 -21.64 -2.16
C ARG A 507 0.68 -21.31 -2.75
N GLU A 508 -0.22 -20.77 -1.95
CA GLU A 508 -1.55 -20.34 -2.41
C GLU A 508 -1.46 -19.25 -3.48
N ARG A 509 -0.53 -18.30 -3.32
CA ARG A 509 -0.35 -17.19 -4.26
C ARG A 509 0.47 -17.57 -5.50
N TYR A 510 1.47 -18.41 -5.33
CA TYR A 510 2.40 -18.84 -6.39
C TYR A 510 2.45 -20.37 -6.49
N PRO A 511 1.40 -21.00 -7.01
CA PRO A 511 1.32 -22.47 -7.11
C PRO A 511 2.31 -23.06 -8.13
N ASP A 512 2.98 -22.22 -8.91
CA ASP A 512 4.02 -22.57 -9.87
C ASP A 512 5.39 -22.80 -9.23
N LEU A 513 5.58 -22.43 -7.96
CA LEU A 513 6.84 -22.59 -7.25
C LEU A 513 6.98 -23.99 -6.63
N ASN A 514 8.18 -24.54 -6.68
CA ASN A 514 8.52 -25.75 -5.94
C ASN A 514 8.92 -25.43 -4.49
N GLU A 515 9.07 -26.45 -3.64
CA GLU A 515 9.36 -26.29 -2.20
C GLU A 515 10.67 -25.52 -1.92
N GLU A 516 11.69 -25.67 -2.75
CA GLU A 516 12.95 -24.94 -2.59
C GLU A 516 12.79 -23.46 -2.89
N GLN A 517 12.05 -23.11 -3.94
CA GLN A 517 11.72 -21.74 -4.31
C GLN A 517 10.80 -21.07 -3.28
N VAL A 518 9.84 -21.81 -2.71
CA VAL A 518 9.00 -21.35 -1.61
C VAL A 518 9.86 -21.02 -0.39
N GLU A 519 10.83 -21.86 -0.06
CA GLU A 519 11.76 -21.63 1.07
C GLU A 519 12.69 -20.44 0.83
N GLU A 520 13.22 -20.26 -0.39
CA GLU A 520 14.00 -19.07 -0.76
C GLU A 520 13.20 -17.79 -0.55
N LEU A 521 11.94 -17.76 -1.03
CA LEU A 521 11.06 -16.62 -0.92
C LEU A 521 10.63 -16.35 0.53
N ARG A 522 10.33 -17.42 1.30
CA ARG A 522 10.06 -17.35 2.73
C ARG A 522 11.19 -16.70 3.49
N GLN A 523 12.41 -17.19 3.29
CA GLN A 523 13.59 -16.64 3.97
C GLN A 523 13.78 -15.16 3.61
N GLN A 524 13.61 -14.80 2.35
CA GLN A 524 13.70 -13.40 1.90
C GLN A 524 12.70 -12.51 2.64
N ILE A 525 11.42 -12.94 2.77
CA ILE A 525 10.36 -12.20 3.45
C ILE A 525 10.68 -12.02 4.92
N VAL A 526 11.01 -13.10 5.62
CA VAL A 526 11.24 -13.07 7.06
C VAL A 526 12.48 -12.23 7.40
N VAL A 527 13.58 -12.44 6.66
CA VAL A 527 14.82 -11.66 6.82
C VAL A 527 14.56 -10.18 6.59
N ASP A 528 13.93 -9.81 5.47
CA ASP A 528 13.67 -8.40 5.14
C ASP A 528 12.76 -7.74 6.18
N SER A 529 11.75 -8.47 6.68
CA SER A 529 10.84 -7.96 7.71
C SER A 529 11.53 -7.79 9.07
N VAL A 530 12.31 -8.76 9.51
CA VAL A 530 13.04 -8.68 10.79
C VAL A 530 14.10 -7.59 10.77
N ILE A 531 14.86 -7.47 9.67
CA ILE A 531 15.93 -6.46 9.53
C ILE A 531 15.36 -5.04 9.45
N LYS A 532 14.30 -4.82 8.66
CA LYS A 532 13.69 -3.50 8.52
C LYS A 532 12.93 -3.03 9.76
N ASN A 533 12.40 -3.95 10.56
CA ASN A 533 11.73 -3.64 11.83
C ASN A 533 12.70 -3.53 13.00
N GLY A 534 13.95 -3.98 12.83
CA GLY A 534 14.96 -3.98 13.89
C GLY A 534 15.56 -2.59 14.12
N GLU A 535 15.60 -2.15 15.38
CA GLU A 535 16.36 -0.96 15.78
C GLU A 535 17.86 -1.23 15.59
N THR A 536 18.55 -0.37 14.85
CA THR A 536 20.00 -0.51 14.60
C THR A 536 20.79 0.42 15.50
N LYS A 537 21.94 -0.07 16.00
CA LYS A 537 22.88 0.71 16.81
C LYS A 537 24.30 0.44 16.36
N ASP A 538 25.03 1.50 16.05
CA ASP A 538 26.46 1.42 15.73
C ASP A 538 27.29 1.61 17.01
N VAL A 539 28.24 0.70 17.26
CA VAL A 539 29.17 0.76 18.37
C VAL A 539 30.58 0.54 17.84
N GLY A 540 31.34 1.62 17.67
CA GLY A 540 32.63 1.60 16.95
C GLY A 540 32.41 1.19 15.49
N ASP A 541 33.21 0.25 15.00
CA ASP A 541 33.11 -0.29 13.64
C ASP A 541 32.07 -1.41 13.46
N ARG A 542 31.32 -1.74 14.52
CA ARG A 542 30.33 -2.82 14.52
C ARG A 542 28.91 -2.27 14.57
N ARG A 543 28.06 -2.86 13.75
CA ARG A 543 26.62 -2.58 13.72
C ARG A 543 25.86 -3.69 14.42
N PHE A 544 24.97 -3.30 15.30
CA PHE A 544 24.07 -4.19 16.02
C PHE A 544 22.64 -3.94 15.59
N ILE A 545 21.84 -5.00 15.55
CA ILE A 545 20.41 -4.93 15.33
C ILE A 545 19.68 -5.53 16.53
N LYS A 546 18.63 -4.88 16.97
CA LYS A 546 17.77 -5.40 18.03
C LYS A 546 16.85 -6.46 17.43
N MET A 547 17.01 -7.69 17.88
CA MET A 547 16.18 -8.82 17.51
C MET A 547 15.53 -9.36 18.79
N ALA A 548 14.21 -9.35 18.87
CA ALA A 548 13.46 -9.50 20.10
C ALA A 548 13.99 -8.48 21.15
N ASP A 549 14.43 -8.92 22.32
CA ASP A 549 14.92 -8.03 23.40
C ASP A 549 16.46 -7.89 23.43
N LYS A 550 17.17 -8.39 22.44
CA LYS A 550 18.65 -8.43 22.44
C LYS A 550 19.24 -7.74 21.22
N PHE A 551 20.32 -6.97 21.44
CA PHE A 551 21.14 -6.47 20.34
C PHE A 551 22.12 -7.56 19.89
N VAL A 552 22.01 -7.94 18.61
CA VAL A 552 22.85 -8.95 17.97
C VAL A 552 23.75 -8.25 16.95
N ASN A 553 25.02 -8.61 16.92
CA ASN A 553 25.93 -8.12 15.88
C ASN A 553 25.46 -8.62 14.52
N ILE A 554 25.34 -7.71 13.54
CA ILE A 554 24.89 -8.05 12.17
C ILE A 554 25.76 -9.16 11.56
N ASP A 555 27.04 -9.21 11.90
CA ASP A 555 27.96 -10.25 11.41
C ASP A 555 27.71 -11.66 12.00
N GLU A 556 26.93 -11.77 13.05
CA GLU A 556 26.62 -13.03 13.74
C GLU A 556 25.22 -13.57 13.42
N ILE A 557 24.46 -12.85 12.59
CA ILE A 557 23.10 -13.24 12.21
C ILE A 557 23.11 -14.54 11.39
N ASN A 558 22.23 -15.44 11.76
CA ASN A 558 21.93 -16.67 11.01
C ASN A 558 20.41 -16.85 10.86
N ILE A 559 20.02 -17.73 9.95
CA ILE A 559 18.61 -17.93 9.60
C ILE A 559 17.79 -18.50 10.77
N ASP A 560 18.37 -19.37 11.58
CA ASP A 560 17.65 -19.97 12.72
C ASP A 560 17.32 -18.91 13.78
N LEU A 561 18.26 -17.99 14.03
CA LEU A 561 18.02 -16.87 14.92
C LEU A 561 16.91 -15.95 14.37
N ILE A 562 16.91 -15.68 13.08
CA ILE A 562 15.87 -14.89 12.41
C ILE A 562 14.52 -15.59 12.51
N ASP A 563 14.48 -16.90 12.26
CA ASP A 563 13.24 -17.70 12.33
C ASP A 563 12.66 -17.76 13.75
N SER A 564 13.48 -17.57 14.77
CA SER A 564 13.02 -17.50 16.18
C SER A 564 12.40 -16.17 16.57
N VAL A 565 12.38 -15.18 15.67
CA VAL A 565 11.80 -13.85 15.90
C VAL A 565 10.49 -13.72 15.15
N ASN A 566 9.44 -13.25 15.81
CA ASN A 566 8.21 -12.88 15.12
C ASN A 566 8.45 -11.59 14.30
N PRO A 567 8.41 -11.65 12.96
CA PRO A 567 8.69 -10.49 12.12
C PRO A 567 7.65 -9.37 12.26
N PHE A 568 6.54 -9.64 12.95
CA PHE A 568 5.41 -8.73 13.15
C PHE A 568 5.15 -8.38 14.63
N GLN A 569 6.07 -8.74 15.55
CA GLN A 569 5.94 -8.53 17.01
C GLN A 569 5.72 -7.05 17.37
N LYS A 570 6.27 -6.13 16.59
CA LYS A 570 6.13 -4.68 16.81
C LYS A 570 4.66 -4.22 16.82
N ALA A 571 3.77 -4.91 16.09
CA ALA A 571 2.33 -4.64 16.11
C ALA A 571 1.74 -4.77 17.52
N PHE A 572 2.11 -5.81 18.25
CA PHE A 572 1.63 -6.02 19.60
C PHE A 572 2.24 -5.04 20.61
N GLU A 573 3.52 -4.69 20.46
CA GLU A 573 4.17 -3.68 21.31
C GLU A 573 3.51 -2.31 21.18
N ILE A 574 3.11 -1.94 19.98
CA ILE A 574 2.40 -0.70 19.70
C ILE A 574 1.05 -0.69 20.41
N LEU A 575 0.25 -1.76 20.24
CA LEU A 575 -1.02 -1.91 20.93
C LEU A 575 -0.86 -1.78 22.45
N SER A 576 0.09 -2.49 23.01
CA SER A 576 0.30 -2.49 24.47
C SER A 576 0.69 -1.14 25.06
N LYS A 577 1.29 -0.25 24.24
CA LYS A 577 1.66 1.11 24.64
C LYS A 577 0.58 2.15 24.38
N SER A 578 -0.30 1.89 23.43
CA SER A 578 -1.24 2.88 22.87
C SER A 578 -2.64 2.78 23.45
N VAL A 579 -3.04 1.61 23.99
CA VAL A 579 -4.40 1.40 24.52
C VAL A 579 -4.36 1.21 26.04
N THR A 580 -5.51 1.45 26.70
CA THR A 580 -5.62 1.23 28.15
C THR A 580 -5.46 -0.25 28.50
N THR A 581 -5.05 -0.56 29.72
CA THR A 581 -4.91 -1.96 30.20
C THR A 581 -6.22 -2.75 30.06
N GLN A 582 -7.37 -2.09 30.21
CA GLN A 582 -8.68 -2.71 30.05
C GLN A 582 -8.94 -3.10 28.59
N VAL A 583 -8.66 -2.19 27.64
CA VAL A 583 -8.82 -2.43 26.20
C VAL A 583 -7.81 -3.50 25.75
N LEU A 584 -6.58 -3.44 26.22
CA LEU A 584 -5.57 -4.48 25.93
C LEU A 584 -6.03 -5.87 26.36
N ARG A 585 -6.65 -5.97 27.54
CA ARG A 585 -7.21 -7.23 28.04
C ARG A 585 -8.33 -7.74 27.13
N VAL A 586 -9.25 -6.89 26.69
CA VAL A 586 -10.32 -7.24 25.75
C VAL A 586 -9.75 -7.75 24.43
N ILE A 587 -8.69 -7.08 23.92
CA ILE A 587 -7.99 -7.51 22.71
C ILE A 587 -7.37 -8.90 22.90
N GLN A 588 -6.68 -9.13 24.02
CA GLN A 588 -6.08 -10.43 24.33
C GLN A 588 -7.12 -11.54 24.48
N GLU A 589 -8.26 -11.27 25.13
CA GLU A 589 -9.37 -12.21 25.26
C GLU A 589 -10.00 -12.54 23.90
N ALA A 590 -10.19 -11.53 23.03
CA ALA A 590 -10.72 -11.73 21.68
C ALA A 590 -9.77 -12.56 20.79
N ILE A 591 -8.46 -12.33 20.91
CA ILE A 591 -7.43 -13.12 20.20
C ILE A 591 -7.42 -14.57 20.73
N ALA A 592 -7.42 -14.76 22.04
CA ALA A 592 -7.40 -16.08 22.68
C ALA A 592 -8.68 -16.91 22.40
N ALA A 593 -9.82 -16.24 22.23
CA ALA A 593 -11.08 -16.91 21.85
C ALA A 593 -11.07 -17.43 20.40
N THR A 594 -10.13 -16.99 19.59
CA THR A 594 -10.01 -17.44 18.21
C THR A 594 -9.17 -18.70 18.14
N ARG A 595 -9.84 -19.85 17.91
CA ARG A 595 -9.16 -21.13 17.78
C ARG A 595 -8.44 -21.20 16.43
N ILE A 596 -7.12 -21.37 16.47
CA ILE A 596 -6.31 -21.73 15.30
C ILE A 596 -6.22 -23.25 15.27
N ASP A 597 -6.71 -23.88 14.20
CA ASP A 597 -6.63 -25.33 14.06
C ASP A 597 -5.17 -25.75 13.90
N VAL A 598 -4.79 -26.83 14.59
CA VAL A 598 -3.45 -27.41 14.48
C VAL A 598 -3.33 -28.10 13.12
N THR A 599 -2.28 -27.75 12.37
CA THR A 599 -1.93 -28.44 11.11
C THR A 599 -0.90 -29.55 11.36
N GLU A 600 -0.71 -30.43 10.38
CA GLU A 600 0.28 -31.50 10.46
C GLU A 600 1.70 -30.94 10.51
N GLU A 601 1.98 -29.95 9.67
CA GLU A 601 3.29 -29.28 9.62
C GLU A 601 3.62 -28.56 10.94
N GLU A 602 2.62 -27.95 11.57
CA GLU A 602 2.80 -27.35 12.90
C GLU A 602 3.10 -28.42 13.95
N ALA A 603 2.41 -29.56 13.87
CA ALA A 603 2.64 -30.65 14.79
C ALA A 603 4.04 -31.26 14.65
N GLU A 604 4.53 -31.42 13.42
CA GLU A 604 5.92 -31.86 13.15
C GLU A 604 6.94 -30.86 13.70
N LEU A 605 6.71 -29.56 13.50
CA LEU A 605 7.61 -28.50 13.98
C LEU A 605 7.68 -28.42 15.50
N LEU A 606 6.53 -28.56 16.18
CA LEU A 606 6.46 -28.44 17.64
C LEU A 606 6.77 -29.74 18.39
N TRP A 607 6.76 -30.90 17.73
CA TRP A 607 7.05 -32.19 18.38
C TRP A 607 8.40 -32.22 19.11
N PRO A 608 9.53 -31.78 18.54
CA PRO A 608 10.80 -31.71 19.25
C PRO A 608 10.75 -30.81 20.49
N LYS A 609 10.02 -29.69 20.42
CA LYS A 609 9.85 -28.74 21.54
C LYS A 609 9.00 -29.35 22.66
N ILE A 610 7.98 -30.13 22.34
CA ILE A 610 7.15 -30.88 23.29
C ILE A 610 7.99 -31.93 24.03
N ASN A 611 8.86 -32.62 23.32
CA ASN A 611 9.77 -33.60 23.92
C ASN A 611 10.78 -32.93 24.86
N LEU A 612 11.38 -31.81 24.42
CA LEU A 612 12.29 -31.03 25.25
C LEU A 612 11.57 -30.47 26.50
N PHE A 613 10.34 -30.00 26.36
CA PHE A 613 9.52 -29.56 27.48
C PHE A 613 9.31 -30.69 28.51
N TYR A 614 9.01 -31.90 28.03
CA TYR A 614 8.84 -33.05 28.89
C TYR A 614 10.15 -33.42 29.61
N GLU A 615 11.29 -33.38 28.94
CA GLU A 615 12.62 -33.64 29.52
C GLU A 615 12.98 -32.61 30.61
N LEU A 616 12.68 -31.32 30.37
CA LEU A 616 13.01 -30.23 31.30
C LEU A 616 12.08 -30.20 32.52
N HIS A 617 10.79 -30.49 32.33
CA HIS A 617 9.78 -30.30 33.38
C HIS A 617 9.26 -31.61 33.98
N GLY A 618 9.61 -32.75 33.43
CA GLY A 618 9.14 -34.09 33.89
C GLY A 618 7.61 -34.30 33.75
N ARG A 619 6.91 -33.42 33.01
CA ARG A 619 5.47 -33.49 32.78
C ARG A 619 5.10 -33.12 31.36
N LYS A 620 3.91 -33.50 30.91
CA LYS A 620 3.35 -33.05 29.63
C LYS A 620 2.92 -31.57 29.73
N PRO A 621 2.92 -30.86 28.59
CA PRO A 621 2.31 -29.54 28.50
C PRO A 621 0.85 -29.57 28.97
N ASP A 622 0.42 -28.53 29.69
CA ASP A 622 -0.92 -28.42 30.24
C ASP A 622 -1.79 -27.46 29.40
N ILE A 623 -2.96 -27.93 28.95
CA ILE A 623 -3.91 -27.15 28.15
C ILE A 623 -4.51 -25.97 28.94
N ASN A 624 -4.47 -26.02 30.27
CA ASN A 624 -4.94 -24.97 31.14
C ASN A 624 -3.80 -24.05 31.63
N SER A 625 -2.59 -24.20 31.07
CA SER A 625 -1.46 -23.35 31.43
C SER A 625 -1.75 -21.88 31.15
N ARG A 626 -1.21 -20.98 32.00
CA ARG A 626 -1.23 -19.54 31.74
C ARG A 626 -0.19 -19.12 30.68
N ASN A 627 0.73 -20.01 30.35
CA ASN A 627 1.71 -19.82 29.27
C ASN A 627 1.07 -20.32 27.96
N GLU A 628 0.83 -19.42 27.03
CA GLU A 628 0.18 -19.73 25.75
C GLU A 628 1.02 -20.69 24.89
N GLN A 629 2.36 -20.63 24.97
CA GLN A 629 3.22 -21.60 24.26
C GLN A 629 3.04 -23.01 24.82
N GLU A 630 2.99 -23.17 26.15
CA GLU A 630 2.72 -24.45 26.78
C GLU A 630 1.32 -24.96 26.41
N LYS A 631 0.32 -24.07 26.44
CA LYS A 631 -1.06 -24.39 26.05
C LYS A 631 -1.10 -24.87 24.58
N ARG A 632 -0.42 -24.19 23.67
CA ARG A 632 -0.34 -24.58 22.26
C ARG A 632 0.35 -25.93 22.08
N MET A 633 1.44 -26.20 22.80
CA MET A 633 2.08 -27.52 22.81
C MET A 633 1.12 -28.62 23.30
N ALA A 634 0.26 -28.33 24.27
CA ALA A 634 -0.76 -29.28 24.74
C ALA A 634 -1.85 -29.55 23.69
N GLU A 635 -2.29 -28.51 22.95
CA GLU A 635 -3.23 -28.65 21.82
C GLU A 635 -2.66 -29.53 20.71
N VAL A 636 -1.38 -29.30 20.34
CA VAL A 636 -0.65 -30.12 19.36
C VAL A 636 -0.52 -31.57 19.83
N LEU A 637 -0.20 -31.79 21.08
CA LEU A 637 -0.13 -33.14 21.66
C LEU A 637 -1.49 -33.85 21.60
N ALA A 638 -2.59 -33.14 21.89
CA ALA A 638 -3.94 -33.67 21.78
C ALA A 638 -4.31 -34.00 20.33
N TYR A 639 -3.93 -33.15 19.37
CA TYR A 639 -4.09 -33.39 17.93
C TYR A 639 -3.37 -34.67 17.48
N LEU A 640 -2.10 -34.81 17.81
CA LEU A 640 -1.29 -36.00 17.47
C LEU A 640 -1.87 -37.27 18.08
N GLN A 641 -2.36 -37.23 19.32
CA GLN A 641 -2.99 -38.36 19.98
C GLN A 641 -4.32 -38.75 19.32
N ARG A 642 -5.09 -37.77 18.82
CA ARG A 642 -6.32 -38.04 18.06
C ARG A 642 -5.98 -38.71 16.72
N LYS A 643 -5.05 -38.13 15.95
CA LYS A 643 -4.62 -38.67 14.66
C LYS A 643 -4.12 -40.09 14.78
N LYS A 644 -3.27 -40.38 15.77
CA LYS A 644 -2.80 -41.75 16.04
C LYS A 644 -3.94 -42.73 16.31
N ARG A 645 -5.00 -42.31 17.00
CA ARG A 645 -6.17 -43.16 17.25
C ARG A 645 -6.99 -43.42 15.97
N GLU A 646 -7.11 -42.42 15.13
CA GLU A 646 -7.80 -42.49 13.83
C GLU A 646 -7.05 -43.44 12.88
N ASP A 647 -5.71 -43.34 12.78
CA ASP A 647 -4.85 -44.24 11.98
C ASP A 647 -4.94 -45.68 12.45
N MET A 648 -4.86 -45.93 13.77
CA MET A 648 -5.01 -47.27 14.34
C MET A 648 -6.43 -47.86 14.12
N SER A 649 -7.48 -47.04 14.05
CA SER A 649 -8.83 -47.51 13.76
C SER A 649 -9.03 -47.86 12.28
N GLN A 650 -8.32 -47.19 11.37
CA GLN A 650 -8.34 -47.48 9.93
C GLN A 650 -7.54 -48.76 9.61
N GLU A 651 -6.43 -49.02 10.31
CA GLU A 651 -5.66 -50.26 10.16
C GLU A 651 -6.43 -51.50 10.68
N THR A 652 -7.25 -51.32 11.73
CA THR A 652 -8.08 -52.44 12.29
C THR A 652 -9.38 -52.66 11.54
N GLY A 653 -9.84 -51.73 10.70
CA GLY A 653 -11.02 -51.88 9.85
C GLY A 653 -10.80 -52.53 8.49
N ASN A 654 -9.56 -52.81 8.13
CA ASN A 654 -9.16 -53.47 6.87
C ASN A 654 -8.73 -54.94 7.03
N VAL A 655 -9.09 -55.61 8.13
CA VAL A 655 -8.84 -57.05 8.34
C VAL A 655 -10.13 -57.84 8.21
#